data_ba6e6b89b8f049cf6bd51085d5953a05
#
_entry.id   ba6e6b89b8f049cf6bd51085d5953a05
#
_cell.length_a   1.000
_cell.length_b   1.000
_cell.length_c   1.000
_cell.angle_alpha   90.00
_cell.angle_beta   90.00
_cell.angle_gamma   90.00
#
_symmetry.space_group_name_H-M   'P 1'
#
loop_
_entity.id
_entity.type
_entity.pdbx_description
1 polymer ?
#
loop_
_entity_poly.entity_id
_entity_poly.type
_entity_poly.pdbx_seq_one_letter_code
_entity_poly.pdbx_strand_id
1 'polypeptide(L)'
;MRPEWNGFVGGKWEDEINVRDFIQKNYTPYDGDESFLAGPTQNTKDLWAMVMDLTKKEREAGGVLDMDTKVVSTIVSHGPGYLDKSKETIVGFQTDKPFKRSMQPYGGIRMAEKACADNGYTVDPEISEFFSTHRKTHNAGCFDAYTPEMRACRSSHVITGLPDAYGRGRIIGDYRRVALYGIDRLIEDKEAQKESTGFVMTDDVIRLREELSEQLIALKQMKEMAASYGCDISKPATNVQEAIQATYFGYLSAVKEQNGAAMSLGRTSTFIDCYAERDLKNGTFTEEQIQEFIDHFIMKLRCVKFARTPEYNQIFAGDPVWVTESIGGVGIDGRHMVTKMSFRYLHTLENLGAAPEPNLTVLWSTRLPEAFKKYCAKISIQTSSVQYENDDLMRVTHGDDYGIACCVSSMVIGKQMQFFGARANLAKCLLYALNGGVDEVTKKQVGPKYRPVTGDVLDYDDVMDKYTDMMEWLAGVYVNTLNIIHYMHDKYCYERAQMALHDRDVYRYFATGFAGLSVVTDSLCAIKYATVKPIRDEDGIIVDFETTGDFPKYGNDDDRADKIAHDLVETFMKMLRRHHTYRDSFPTMSVLTITSNVTYGKATGNTPDGRKKGQPFAPGANPMHGRDTHGAVASLASVSKLPFKDAQDGISNTFTIIPGALGKEDQVFAGDIELDLNK
;
A
#
# COMPACT_ATOMS: atom_id res chain seq x y z
N MET A 1 28.69 18.03 18.07
CA MET A 1 27.75 18.11 16.91
C MET A 1 28.57 18.10 15.62
N ARG A 2 28.20 17.29 14.65
CA ARG A 2 28.86 17.25 13.33
C ARG A 2 28.61 18.57 12.59
N PRO A 3 29.54 19.03 11.74
CA PRO A 3 29.35 20.30 10.99
C PRO A 3 28.07 20.32 10.14
N GLU A 4 27.69 19.19 9.58
CA GLU A 4 26.50 19.02 8.73
C GLU A 4 25.19 19.27 9.51
N TRP A 5 25.23 19.12 10.82
CA TRP A 5 24.08 19.33 11.72
C TRP A 5 24.00 20.75 12.31
N ASN A 6 24.89 21.65 11.89
CA ASN A 6 24.84 23.04 12.36
C ASN A 6 23.49 23.68 12.07
N GLY A 7 22.95 24.38 13.06
CA GLY A 7 21.64 25.01 13.01
C GLY A 7 20.48 24.16 13.50
N PHE A 8 20.69 22.88 13.78
CA PHE A 8 19.69 22.02 14.40
C PHE A 8 19.83 21.97 15.93
N VAL A 9 18.71 21.73 16.60
CA VAL A 9 18.66 21.49 18.04
C VAL A 9 19.07 20.05 18.31
N GLY A 10 20.08 19.86 19.17
CA GLY A 10 20.58 18.54 19.54
C GLY A 10 19.59 17.70 20.33
N GLY A 11 19.81 16.41 20.37
CA GLY A 11 18.98 15.44 21.08
C GLY A 11 19.59 14.04 21.06
N LYS A 12 18.80 13.05 21.44
CA LYS A 12 19.22 11.64 21.39
C LYS A 12 19.61 11.19 19.99
N TRP A 13 19.02 11.80 18.97
CA TRP A 13 19.28 11.53 17.55
C TRP A 13 20.75 11.75 17.14
N GLU A 14 21.54 12.50 17.93
CA GLU A 14 22.96 12.69 17.63
C GLU A 14 23.79 11.43 17.95
N ASP A 15 23.39 10.71 19.00
CA ASP A 15 24.12 9.55 19.51
C ASP A 15 23.57 8.21 18.98
N GLU A 16 22.27 8.14 18.78
CA GLU A 16 21.55 6.94 18.30
C GLU A 16 20.77 7.22 17.00
N ILE A 17 20.45 6.17 16.25
CA ILE A 17 19.60 6.30 15.05
C ILE A 17 18.15 6.56 15.48
N ASN A 18 17.73 7.83 15.49
CA ASN A 18 16.43 8.27 16.01
C ASN A 18 15.89 9.49 15.24
N VAL A 19 15.38 9.23 14.04
CA VAL A 19 14.81 10.29 13.16
C VAL A 19 13.61 10.99 13.82
N ARG A 20 12.80 10.26 14.59
CA ARG A 20 11.67 10.85 15.30
C ARG A 20 12.13 11.92 16.32
N ASP A 21 13.16 11.66 17.10
CA ASP A 21 13.69 12.65 18.07
C ASP A 21 14.22 13.89 17.34
N PHE A 22 14.90 13.71 16.19
CA PHE A 22 15.32 14.82 15.34
C PHE A 22 14.11 15.68 14.89
N ILE A 23 13.07 15.06 14.35
CA ILE A 23 11.88 15.78 13.88
C ILE A 23 11.24 16.53 15.04
N GLN A 24 10.98 15.88 16.17
CA GLN A 24 10.30 16.48 17.32
C GLN A 24 11.05 17.68 17.91
N LYS A 25 12.36 17.72 17.77
CA LYS A 25 13.23 18.82 18.22
C LYS A 25 13.32 19.98 17.23
N ASN A 26 13.13 19.72 15.94
CA ASN A 26 13.53 20.64 14.88
C ASN A 26 12.39 21.09 13.95
N TYR A 27 11.23 20.39 13.89
CA TYR A 27 10.15 20.84 13.03
C TYR A 27 9.46 22.09 13.57
N THR A 28 8.95 22.90 12.65
CA THR A 28 8.22 24.12 12.97
C THR A 28 6.75 24.00 12.56
N PRO A 29 5.82 23.88 13.52
CA PRO A 29 4.39 23.90 13.20
C PRO A 29 4.02 25.17 12.44
N TYR A 30 3.15 25.06 11.43
CA TYR A 30 2.72 26.17 10.60
C TYR A 30 1.20 26.33 10.63
N ASP A 31 0.74 27.45 11.16
CA ASP A 31 -0.67 27.82 11.30
C ASP A 31 -1.16 28.79 10.20
N GLY A 32 -0.26 29.21 9.29
CA GLY A 32 -0.58 30.11 8.19
C GLY A 32 -1.25 29.41 7.01
N ASP A 33 -1.48 30.16 5.96
CA ASP A 33 -2.12 29.74 4.72
C ASP A 33 -1.11 29.48 3.58
N GLU A 34 -1.62 29.20 2.38
CA GLU A 34 -0.85 28.88 1.18
C GLU A 34 -0.18 30.08 0.49
N SER A 35 -0.28 31.31 1.03
CA SER A 35 0.19 32.54 0.37
C SER A 35 1.71 32.60 0.13
N PHE A 36 2.50 31.81 0.84
CA PHE A 36 3.96 31.72 0.66
C PHE A 36 4.39 30.84 -0.52
N LEU A 37 3.49 30.00 -1.06
CA LEU A 37 3.82 29.01 -2.09
C LEU A 37 4.29 29.67 -3.38
N ALA A 38 5.35 29.12 -3.96
CA ALA A 38 5.88 29.53 -5.25
C ALA A 38 5.32 28.67 -6.39
N GLY A 39 5.04 29.29 -7.52
CA GLY A 39 4.67 28.59 -8.74
C GLY A 39 5.85 27.78 -9.33
N PRO A 40 5.60 26.94 -10.35
CA PRO A 40 6.62 26.11 -10.97
C PRO A 40 7.64 26.99 -11.72
N THR A 41 8.94 26.70 -11.53
CA THR A 41 10.03 27.37 -12.27
C THR A 41 9.98 27.00 -13.77
N GLN A 42 10.78 27.69 -14.58
CA GLN A 42 10.90 27.33 -16.00
C GLN A 42 11.48 25.92 -16.18
N ASN A 43 12.47 25.53 -15.36
CA ASN A 43 13.03 24.16 -15.40
C ASN A 43 11.97 23.11 -15.08
N THR A 44 11.14 23.35 -14.03
CA THR A 44 10.01 22.48 -13.68
C THR A 44 9.05 22.31 -14.87
N LYS A 45 8.66 23.42 -15.52
CA LYS A 45 7.76 23.37 -16.69
C LYS A 45 8.35 22.58 -17.86
N ASP A 46 9.61 22.82 -18.17
CA ASP A 46 10.31 22.15 -19.27
C ASP A 46 10.42 20.64 -19.02
N LEU A 47 10.89 20.24 -17.83
CA LEU A 47 11.00 18.83 -17.46
C LEU A 47 9.62 18.13 -17.41
N TRP A 48 8.60 18.83 -16.88
CA TRP A 48 7.26 18.27 -16.83
C TRP A 48 6.67 18.09 -18.23
N ALA A 49 6.91 19.02 -19.15
CA ALA A 49 6.52 18.86 -20.56
C ALA A 49 7.17 17.62 -21.19
N MET A 50 8.44 17.32 -20.87
CA MET A 50 9.10 16.09 -21.32
C MET A 50 8.45 14.84 -20.74
N VAL A 51 8.12 14.83 -19.45
CA VAL A 51 7.44 13.71 -18.80
C VAL A 51 6.05 13.47 -19.44
N MET A 52 5.31 14.54 -19.72
CA MET A 52 4.00 14.45 -20.37
C MET A 52 4.09 13.91 -21.80
N ASP A 53 5.10 14.31 -22.55
CA ASP A 53 5.37 13.77 -23.90
C ASP A 53 5.70 12.28 -23.85
N LEU A 54 6.56 11.86 -22.91
CA LEU A 54 6.90 10.44 -22.71
C LEU A 54 5.66 9.63 -22.27
N THR A 55 4.81 10.18 -21.39
CA THR A 55 3.56 9.54 -20.98
C THR A 55 2.59 9.37 -22.16
N LYS A 56 2.51 10.38 -23.04
CA LYS A 56 1.72 10.29 -24.27
C LYS A 56 2.24 9.19 -25.19
N LYS A 57 3.56 9.15 -25.43
CA LYS A 57 4.20 8.10 -26.23
C LYS A 57 4.00 6.71 -25.64
N GLU A 58 4.09 6.56 -24.32
CA GLU A 58 3.83 5.28 -23.62
C GLU A 58 2.40 4.80 -23.86
N ARG A 59 1.41 5.70 -23.80
CA ARG A 59 0.00 5.40 -24.09
C ARG A 59 -0.21 4.99 -25.54
N GLU A 60 0.41 5.71 -26.47
CA GLU A 60 0.36 5.41 -27.91
C GLU A 60 1.02 4.06 -28.24
N ALA A 61 2.04 3.67 -27.46
CA ALA A 61 2.70 2.37 -27.55
C ALA A 61 1.92 1.21 -26.87
N GLY A 62 0.75 1.47 -26.31
CA GLY A 62 -0.08 0.45 -25.67
C GLY A 62 0.18 0.26 -24.17
N GLY A 63 0.86 1.20 -23.52
CA GLY A 63 1.08 1.23 -22.05
C GLY A 63 2.50 0.92 -21.59
N VAL A 64 3.39 0.51 -22.47
CA VAL A 64 4.83 0.32 -22.22
C VAL A 64 5.64 0.95 -23.33
N LEU A 65 6.47 1.94 -22.99
CA LEU A 65 7.31 2.63 -23.99
C LEU A 65 8.62 1.89 -24.26
N ASP A 66 9.28 1.42 -23.21
CA ASP A 66 10.53 0.68 -23.30
C ASP A 66 10.67 -0.28 -22.10
N MET A 67 11.39 -1.37 -22.30
CA MET A 67 11.60 -2.41 -21.28
C MET A 67 13.02 -2.98 -21.41
N ASP A 68 13.70 -3.09 -20.28
CA ASP A 68 14.98 -3.80 -20.24
C ASP A 68 14.75 -5.31 -20.28
N THR A 69 15.39 -5.98 -21.23
CA THR A 69 15.31 -7.44 -21.38
C THR A 69 16.67 -8.12 -21.21
N LYS A 70 17.73 -7.34 -21.00
CA LYS A 70 19.11 -7.84 -20.97
C LYS A 70 19.83 -7.63 -19.65
N VAL A 71 19.26 -6.79 -18.77
CA VAL A 71 19.89 -6.48 -17.47
C VAL A 71 18.90 -6.79 -16.36
N VAL A 72 19.29 -7.67 -15.45
CA VAL A 72 18.57 -7.92 -14.21
C VAL A 72 18.76 -6.72 -13.28
N SER A 73 17.66 -6.13 -12.82
CA SER A 73 17.70 -4.96 -11.97
C SER A 73 18.31 -5.27 -10.61
N THR A 74 19.32 -4.51 -10.24
CA THR A 74 19.91 -4.42 -8.91
C THR A 74 20.15 -2.95 -8.58
N ILE A 75 20.55 -2.64 -7.34
CA ILE A 75 20.82 -1.26 -6.94
C ILE A 75 21.82 -0.57 -7.90
N VAL A 76 22.82 -1.31 -8.38
CA VAL A 76 23.91 -0.80 -9.23
C VAL A 76 23.88 -1.28 -10.68
N SER A 77 22.81 -1.93 -11.14
CA SER A 77 22.78 -2.60 -12.44
C SER A 77 22.82 -1.67 -13.66
N HIS A 78 22.34 -0.46 -13.51
CA HIS A 78 22.23 0.51 -14.62
C HIS A 78 23.05 1.75 -14.30
N GLY A 79 23.66 2.30 -15.32
CA GLY A 79 24.28 3.63 -15.27
C GLY A 79 23.24 4.75 -15.06
N PRO A 80 23.70 5.98 -14.81
CA PRO A 80 22.81 7.10 -14.51
C PRO A 80 21.93 7.48 -15.71
N GLY A 81 20.62 7.61 -15.47
CA GLY A 81 19.62 8.10 -16.42
C GLY A 81 19.12 9.50 -16.05
N TYR A 82 18.77 10.30 -17.03
CA TYR A 82 18.28 11.67 -16.88
C TYR A 82 17.12 11.95 -17.84
N LEU A 83 16.24 12.90 -17.45
CA LEU A 83 15.36 13.62 -18.41
C LEU A 83 16.19 14.66 -19.17
N ASP A 84 16.76 15.61 -18.43
CA ASP A 84 17.72 16.60 -18.91
C ASP A 84 18.69 16.92 -17.76
N LYS A 85 19.91 16.40 -17.86
CA LYS A 85 20.94 16.55 -16.81
C LYS A 85 21.24 18.01 -16.46
N SER A 86 21.03 18.95 -17.39
CA SER A 86 21.33 20.37 -17.17
C SER A 86 20.27 21.12 -16.36
N LYS A 87 19.06 20.53 -16.24
CA LYS A 87 17.89 21.17 -15.59
C LYS A 87 17.45 20.46 -14.31
N GLU A 88 17.80 19.19 -14.16
CA GLU A 88 17.38 18.39 -13.02
C GLU A 88 18.09 18.79 -11.73
N THR A 89 17.36 19.16 -10.70
CA THR A 89 17.88 19.43 -9.35
C THR A 89 17.87 18.18 -8.46
N ILE A 90 16.99 17.22 -8.76
CA ILE A 90 16.92 15.88 -8.15
C ILE A 90 17.10 14.85 -9.27
N VAL A 91 18.06 13.95 -9.12
CA VAL A 91 18.48 12.99 -10.15
C VAL A 91 18.23 11.54 -9.73
N GLY A 92 18.10 10.66 -10.69
CA GLY A 92 17.99 9.21 -10.47
C GLY A 92 16.78 8.59 -11.18
N PHE A 93 17.02 7.43 -11.83
CA PHE A 93 16.00 6.57 -12.43
C PHE A 93 16.27 5.10 -12.12
N GLN A 94 15.25 4.25 -12.26
CA GLN A 94 15.38 2.80 -12.11
C GLN A 94 16.36 2.19 -13.12
N THR A 95 16.42 2.76 -14.33
CA THR A 95 17.27 2.33 -15.44
C THR A 95 18.07 3.52 -15.97
N ASP A 96 18.79 3.30 -17.04
CA ASP A 96 19.59 4.32 -17.76
C ASP A 96 18.75 5.33 -18.57
N LYS A 97 17.41 5.12 -18.62
CA LYS A 97 16.50 5.99 -19.36
C LYS A 97 15.17 6.20 -18.60
N PRO A 98 14.55 7.39 -18.73
CA PRO A 98 13.20 7.60 -18.24
C PRO A 98 12.20 6.67 -19.00
N PHE A 99 11.17 6.20 -18.32
CA PHE A 99 10.12 5.32 -18.85
C PHE A 99 10.59 3.96 -19.41
N LYS A 100 11.86 3.61 -19.27
CA LYS A 100 12.34 2.25 -19.51
C LYS A 100 12.15 1.40 -18.25
N ARG A 101 11.31 0.38 -18.34
CA ARG A 101 10.96 -0.47 -17.21
C ARG A 101 12.09 -1.45 -16.88
N SER A 102 12.35 -1.65 -15.61
CA SER A 102 13.38 -2.59 -15.14
C SER A 102 12.84 -4.02 -15.07
N MET A 103 13.71 -5.00 -15.35
CA MET A 103 13.40 -6.42 -15.21
C MET A 103 13.85 -6.93 -13.84
N GLN A 104 12.93 -7.51 -13.08
CA GLN A 104 13.17 -8.00 -11.72
C GLN A 104 12.65 -9.44 -11.58
N PRO A 105 13.46 -10.45 -11.96
CA PRO A 105 13.02 -11.85 -12.00
C PRO A 105 13.06 -12.56 -10.64
N TYR A 106 13.53 -11.91 -9.58
CA TYR A 106 13.65 -12.52 -8.25
C TYR A 106 12.33 -13.04 -7.69
N GLY A 107 11.25 -12.31 -7.94
CA GLY A 107 9.89 -12.71 -7.61
C GLY A 107 9.39 -13.90 -8.45
N GLY A 108 9.77 -13.95 -9.73
CA GLY A 108 9.43 -15.03 -10.64
C GLY A 108 9.86 -14.76 -12.07
N ILE A 109 10.79 -15.59 -12.60
CA ILE A 109 11.25 -15.46 -14.00
C ILE A 109 10.08 -15.61 -14.99
N ARG A 110 9.22 -16.57 -14.77
CA ARG A 110 8.03 -16.82 -15.62
C ARG A 110 7.11 -15.60 -15.72
N MET A 111 7.00 -14.81 -14.63
CA MET A 111 6.19 -13.60 -14.62
C MET A 111 6.90 -12.46 -15.36
N ALA A 112 8.23 -12.36 -15.25
CA ALA A 112 9.02 -11.39 -16.00
C ALA A 112 8.97 -11.69 -17.51
N GLU A 113 9.13 -12.96 -17.91
CA GLU A 113 8.99 -13.42 -19.30
C GLU A 113 7.61 -13.09 -19.87
N LYS A 114 6.55 -13.39 -19.09
CA LYS A 114 5.17 -13.09 -19.52
C LYS A 114 4.96 -11.58 -19.65
N ALA A 115 5.43 -10.77 -18.70
CA ALA A 115 5.31 -9.31 -18.78
C ALA A 115 6.03 -8.75 -20.01
N CYS A 116 7.19 -9.29 -20.36
CA CYS A 116 7.91 -8.95 -21.59
C CYS A 116 7.12 -9.36 -22.83
N ALA A 117 6.70 -10.63 -22.91
CA ALA A 117 6.02 -11.18 -24.08
C ALA A 117 4.69 -10.47 -24.37
N ASP A 118 3.90 -10.16 -23.34
CA ASP A 118 2.61 -9.46 -23.48
C ASP A 118 2.78 -8.03 -24.03
N ASN A 119 4.00 -7.46 -23.94
CA ASN A 119 4.34 -6.14 -24.48
C ASN A 119 5.27 -6.21 -25.73
N GLY A 120 5.42 -7.39 -26.32
CA GLY A 120 6.20 -7.56 -27.55
C GLY A 120 7.72 -7.65 -27.34
N TYR A 121 8.20 -7.87 -26.13
CA TYR A 121 9.61 -8.03 -25.79
C TYR A 121 9.93 -9.50 -25.45
N THR A 122 11.20 -9.86 -25.56
CA THR A 122 11.71 -11.19 -25.20
C THR A 122 12.86 -11.04 -24.23
N VAL A 123 12.78 -11.71 -23.09
CA VAL A 123 13.88 -11.77 -22.10
C VAL A 123 15.08 -12.47 -22.71
N ASP A 124 16.27 -12.00 -22.41
CA ASP A 124 17.51 -12.65 -22.82
C ASP A 124 17.52 -14.13 -22.39
N PRO A 125 17.80 -15.07 -23.31
CA PRO A 125 17.78 -16.51 -23.01
C PRO A 125 18.72 -16.93 -21.88
N GLU A 126 19.88 -16.28 -21.71
CA GLU A 126 20.81 -16.59 -20.62
C GLU A 126 20.20 -16.24 -19.25
N ILE A 127 19.43 -15.14 -19.16
CA ILE A 127 18.74 -14.76 -17.93
C ILE A 127 17.61 -15.75 -17.63
N SER A 128 16.84 -16.14 -18.65
CA SER A 128 15.77 -17.13 -18.50
C SER A 128 16.33 -18.47 -18.02
N GLU A 129 17.42 -18.93 -18.61
CA GLU A 129 18.10 -20.15 -18.21
C GLU A 129 18.63 -20.07 -16.77
N PHE A 130 19.29 -18.94 -16.42
CA PHE A 130 19.85 -18.75 -15.09
C PHE A 130 18.80 -18.84 -13.99
N PHE A 131 17.67 -18.15 -14.15
CA PHE A 131 16.61 -18.11 -13.15
C PHE A 131 15.67 -19.33 -13.17
N SER A 132 15.64 -20.10 -14.24
CA SER A 132 14.88 -21.36 -14.30
C SER A 132 15.70 -22.58 -13.84
N THR A 133 17.02 -22.56 -14.01
CA THR A 133 17.88 -23.73 -13.81
C THR A 133 18.83 -23.57 -12.61
N HIS A 134 19.47 -22.41 -12.45
CA HIS A 134 20.55 -22.22 -11.47
C HIS A 134 20.12 -21.45 -10.24
N ARG A 135 19.15 -20.54 -10.36
CA ARG A 135 18.64 -19.76 -9.23
C ARG A 135 17.12 -19.88 -9.11
N LYS A 136 16.67 -20.52 -8.04
CA LYS A 136 15.25 -20.61 -7.72
C LYS A 136 14.68 -19.24 -7.39
N THR A 137 13.51 -18.92 -7.95
CA THR A 137 12.76 -17.72 -7.62
C THR A 137 11.78 -17.98 -6.47
N HIS A 138 11.32 -16.91 -5.83
CA HIS A 138 10.31 -17.01 -4.78
C HIS A 138 9.00 -17.62 -5.30
N ASN A 139 8.56 -17.29 -6.51
CA ASN A 139 7.39 -17.90 -7.14
C ASN A 139 7.52 -19.41 -7.30
N ALA A 140 8.67 -19.89 -7.81
CA ALA A 140 8.93 -21.32 -7.92
C ALA A 140 8.87 -22.00 -6.55
N GLY A 141 9.48 -21.39 -5.52
CA GLY A 141 9.42 -21.88 -4.15
C GLY A 141 8.00 -22.00 -3.61
N CYS A 142 7.17 -20.98 -3.80
CA CYS A 142 5.76 -21.02 -3.40
C CYS A 142 5.02 -22.19 -4.07
N PHE A 143 5.17 -22.34 -5.38
CA PHE A 143 4.48 -23.40 -6.11
C PHE A 143 5.01 -24.80 -5.77
N ASP A 144 6.26 -24.97 -5.37
CA ASP A 144 6.75 -26.26 -4.87
C ASP A 144 6.12 -26.64 -3.52
N ALA A 145 5.83 -25.66 -2.67
CA ALA A 145 5.29 -25.88 -1.34
C ALA A 145 3.76 -25.88 -1.26
N TYR A 146 3.06 -25.31 -2.25
CA TYR A 146 1.60 -25.26 -2.25
C TYR A 146 0.97 -26.64 -2.31
N THR A 147 0.02 -26.89 -1.41
CA THR A 147 -0.85 -28.06 -1.51
C THR A 147 -1.82 -27.94 -2.70
N PRO A 148 -2.44 -29.04 -3.15
CA PRO A 148 -3.50 -28.99 -4.16
C PRO A 148 -4.66 -28.09 -3.76
N GLU A 149 -5.02 -28.05 -2.48
CA GLU A 149 -6.07 -27.21 -1.92
C GLU A 149 -5.73 -25.72 -2.03
N MET A 150 -4.51 -25.30 -1.66
CA MET A 150 -4.04 -23.91 -1.82
C MET A 150 -4.06 -23.48 -3.29
N ARG A 151 -3.66 -24.37 -4.20
CA ARG A 151 -3.73 -24.10 -5.65
C ARG A 151 -5.18 -23.95 -6.13
N ALA A 152 -6.10 -24.78 -5.62
CA ALA A 152 -7.52 -24.69 -5.93
C ALA A 152 -8.12 -23.36 -5.42
N CYS A 153 -7.81 -22.95 -4.18
CA CYS A 153 -8.25 -21.67 -3.63
C CYS A 153 -7.74 -20.46 -4.44
N ARG A 154 -6.48 -20.52 -4.90
CA ARG A 154 -5.90 -19.49 -5.77
C ARG A 154 -6.61 -19.42 -7.12
N SER A 155 -6.81 -20.57 -7.77
CA SER A 155 -7.40 -20.63 -9.13
C SER A 155 -8.89 -20.31 -9.16
N SER A 156 -9.63 -20.57 -8.08
CA SER A 156 -11.05 -20.25 -7.96
C SER A 156 -11.32 -18.80 -7.54
N HIS A 157 -10.28 -18.05 -7.18
CA HIS A 157 -10.36 -16.69 -6.65
C HIS A 157 -11.11 -16.57 -5.30
N VAL A 158 -11.21 -17.65 -4.52
CA VAL A 158 -11.63 -17.54 -3.12
C VAL A 158 -10.53 -16.89 -2.27
N ILE A 159 -9.26 -16.98 -2.70
CA ILE A 159 -8.15 -16.13 -2.25
C ILE A 159 -7.58 -15.42 -3.47
N THR A 160 -7.48 -14.08 -3.42
CA THR A 160 -7.09 -13.25 -4.56
C THR A 160 -5.97 -12.29 -4.19
N GLY A 161 -5.03 -12.05 -5.11
CA GLY A 161 -3.94 -11.08 -4.94
C GLY A 161 -2.78 -11.61 -4.07
N LEU A 162 -2.55 -12.92 -4.08
CA LEU A 162 -1.42 -13.54 -3.38
C LEU A 162 -0.08 -12.96 -3.90
N PRO A 163 0.83 -12.50 -3.00
CA PRO A 163 2.13 -11.96 -3.40
C PRO A 163 3.12 -13.10 -3.68
N ASP A 164 2.72 -14.07 -4.49
CA ASP A 164 3.52 -15.25 -4.83
C ASP A 164 4.34 -15.11 -6.12
N ALA A 165 4.29 -13.93 -6.78
CA ALA A 165 4.96 -13.72 -8.05
C ALA A 165 5.61 -12.32 -8.19
N TYR A 166 5.62 -11.53 -7.13
CA TYR A 166 6.19 -10.18 -7.10
C TYR A 166 6.74 -9.86 -5.71
N GLY A 167 7.42 -8.73 -5.54
CA GLY A 167 8.00 -8.31 -4.27
C GLY A 167 6.95 -8.13 -3.17
N ARG A 168 7.34 -8.31 -1.92
CA ARG A 168 6.42 -8.31 -0.76
C ARG A 168 5.61 -7.01 -0.65
N GLY A 169 6.24 -5.85 -0.82
CA GLY A 169 5.60 -4.57 -0.57
C GLY A 169 5.27 -4.36 0.91
N ARG A 170 4.64 -3.21 1.22
CA ARG A 170 4.22 -2.82 2.57
C ARG A 170 5.35 -2.86 3.60
N ILE A 171 6.52 -2.45 3.15
CA ILE A 171 7.69 -2.15 3.95
C ILE A 171 8.05 -0.70 3.67
N ILE A 172 8.10 0.13 4.69
CA ILE A 172 8.53 1.51 4.57
C ILE A 172 9.92 1.61 5.19
N GLY A 173 10.96 1.59 4.34
CA GLY A 173 12.31 1.91 4.80
C GLY A 173 12.37 3.33 5.35
N ASP A 174 13.07 3.55 6.44
CA ASP A 174 13.29 4.92 6.92
C ASP A 174 14.34 5.63 6.05
N TYR A 175 13.93 6.00 4.84
CA TYR A 175 14.78 6.66 3.85
C TYR A 175 15.38 7.97 4.35
N ARG A 176 14.78 8.61 5.36
CA ARG A 176 15.28 9.82 6.03
C ARG A 176 16.60 9.58 6.74
N ARG A 177 16.88 8.33 7.17
CA ARG A 177 18.15 7.95 7.80
C ARG A 177 19.35 8.22 6.89
N VAL A 178 19.18 8.03 5.57
CA VAL A 178 20.25 8.28 4.59
C VAL A 178 20.65 9.75 4.60
N ALA A 179 19.68 10.66 4.63
CA ALA A 179 19.91 12.10 4.69
C ALA A 179 20.48 12.56 6.03
N LEU A 180 19.94 12.06 7.15
CA LEU A 180 20.31 12.54 8.49
C LEU A 180 21.67 12.03 8.95
N TYR A 181 22.02 10.77 8.64
CA TYR A 181 23.20 10.11 9.21
C TYR A 181 24.30 9.84 8.19
N GLY A 182 23.94 9.74 6.90
CA GLY A 182 24.84 9.24 5.86
C GLY A 182 25.06 7.73 5.92
N ILE A 183 25.42 7.14 4.80
CA ILE A 183 25.56 5.68 4.65
C ILE A 183 26.69 5.12 5.54
N ASP A 184 27.79 5.85 5.74
CA ASP A 184 28.92 5.33 6.52
C ASP A 184 28.50 5.07 7.98
N ARG A 185 27.72 5.99 8.58
CA ARG A 185 27.19 5.79 9.94
C ARG A 185 26.17 4.63 10.00
N LEU A 186 25.37 4.44 8.97
CA LEU A 186 24.43 3.32 8.92
C LEU A 186 25.15 1.97 8.76
N ILE A 187 26.28 1.92 8.06
CA ILE A 187 27.14 0.73 7.98
C ILE A 187 27.73 0.41 9.35
N GLU A 188 28.32 1.41 10.04
CA GLU A 188 28.85 1.24 11.41
C GLU A 188 27.79 0.67 12.38
N ASP A 189 26.57 1.21 12.31
CA ASP A 189 25.46 0.76 13.15
C ASP A 189 25.07 -0.70 12.85
N LYS A 190 24.98 -1.10 11.57
CA LYS A 190 24.68 -2.48 11.17
C LYS A 190 25.78 -3.47 11.54
N GLU A 191 27.04 -3.05 11.44
CA GLU A 191 28.18 -3.87 11.89
C GLU A 191 28.11 -4.08 13.42
N ALA A 192 27.86 -3.04 14.19
CA ALA A 192 27.66 -3.13 15.64
C ALA A 192 26.45 -4.01 16.00
N GLN A 193 25.34 -3.90 15.28
CA GLN A 193 24.17 -4.78 15.45
C GLN A 193 24.52 -6.25 15.21
N LYS A 194 25.33 -6.54 14.17
CA LYS A 194 25.78 -7.90 13.85
C LYS A 194 26.70 -8.45 14.92
N GLU A 195 27.61 -7.67 15.45
CA GLU A 195 28.50 -8.08 16.56
C GLU A 195 27.71 -8.34 17.86
N SER A 196 26.67 -7.54 18.12
CA SER A 196 25.82 -7.66 19.31
C SER A 196 24.95 -8.93 19.35
N THR A 197 24.88 -9.74 18.28
CA THR A 197 24.07 -10.98 18.24
C THR A 197 24.62 -12.08 19.14
N GLY A 198 25.86 -11.93 19.63
CA GLY A 198 26.50 -12.87 20.54
C GLY A 198 27.03 -14.13 19.89
N PHE A 199 27.28 -15.12 20.72
CA PHE A 199 28.01 -16.35 20.35
C PHE A 199 27.12 -17.54 20.05
N VAL A 200 25.90 -17.58 20.64
CA VAL A 200 25.00 -18.73 20.48
C VAL A 200 24.29 -18.65 19.15
N MET A 201 24.55 -19.63 18.27
CA MET A 201 24.02 -19.71 16.91
C MET A 201 22.76 -20.57 16.87
N THR A 202 21.62 -19.99 17.19
CA THR A 202 20.31 -20.55 16.87
C THR A 202 19.93 -20.23 15.44
N ASP A 203 18.91 -20.91 14.88
CA ASP A 203 18.42 -20.65 13.53
C ASP A 203 18.05 -19.18 13.33
N ASP A 204 17.44 -18.54 14.34
CA ASP A 204 17.07 -17.13 14.28
C ASP A 204 18.30 -16.22 14.30
N VAL A 205 19.31 -16.54 15.09
CA VAL A 205 20.57 -15.75 15.14
C VAL A 205 21.34 -15.91 13.82
N ILE A 206 21.41 -17.11 13.26
CA ILE A 206 22.06 -17.37 11.95
C ILE A 206 21.37 -16.54 10.88
N ARG A 207 20.04 -16.61 10.82
CA ARG A 207 19.23 -15.83 9.86
C ARG A 207 19.45 -14.32 10.03
N LEU A 208 19.37 -13.81 11.24
CA LEU A 208 19.60 -12.40 11.52
C LEU A 208 20.99 -11.92 11.06
N ARG A 209 22.02 -12.71 11.29
CA ARG A 209 23.39 -12.39 10.87
C ARG A 209 23.54 -12.40 9.34
N GLU A 210 22.86 -13.32 8.66
CA GLU A 210 22.78 -13.35 7.19
C GLU A 210 22.05 -12.12 6.67
N GLU A 211 20.86 -11.80 7.20
CA GLU A 211 20.09 -10.60 6.85
C GLU A 211 20.91 -9.32 7.05
N LEU A 212 21.60 -9.16 8.17
CA LEU A 212 22.48 -8.01 8.44
C LEU A 212 23.64 -7.92 7.44
N SER A 213 24.18 -9.07 6.99
CA SER A 213 25.22 -9.07 5.96
C SER A 213 24.69 -8.60 4.60
N GLU A 214 23.50 -9.03 4.23
CA GLU A 214 22.81 -8.57 3.03
C GLU A 214 22.47 -7.07 3.08
N GLN A 215 22.05 -6.57 4.25
CA GLN A 215 21.79 -5.15 4.48
C GLN A 215 23.07 -4.31 4.31
N LEU A 216 24.21 -4.78 4.83
CA LEU A 216 25.51 -4.13 4.65
C LEU A 216 25.93 -4.03 3.17
N ILE A 217 25.66 -5.09 2.40
CA ILE A 217 25.90 -5.08 0.93
C ILE A 217 25.01 -4.02 0.28
N ALA A 218 23.72 -3.96 0.63
CA ALA A 218 22.80 -2.98 0.06
C ALA A 218 23.22 -1.54 0.37
N LEU A 219 23.65 -1.24 1.60
CA LEU A 219 24.13 0.10 1.97
C LEU A 219 25.36 0.51 1.13
N LYS A 220 26.32 -0.40 0.92
CA LYS A 220 27.49 -0.15 0.07
C LYS A 220 27.07 0.11 -1.38
N GLN A 221 26.14 -0.65 -1.90
CA GLN A 221 25.58 -0.46 -3.24
C GLN A 221 24.79 0.85 -3.39
N MET A 222 24.06 1.30 -2.36
CA MET A 222 23.43 2.63 -2.37
C MET A 222 24.45 3.75 -2.54
N LYS A 223 25.56 3.68 -1.83
CA LYS A 223 26.67 4.64 -1.94
C LYS A 223 27.28 4.63 -3.35
N GLU A 224 27.50 3.44 -3.93
CA GLU A 224 28.01 3.29 -5.30
C GLU A 224 27.03 3.87 -6.33
N MET A 225 25.75 3.58 -6.20
CA MET A 225 24.70 4.13 -7.06
C MET A 225 24.70 5.67 -7.00
N ALA A 226 24.69 6.27 -5.82
CA ALA A 226 24.71 7.73 -5.67
C ALA A 226 25.97 8.36 -6.30
N ALA A 227 27.12 7.74 -6.10
CA ALA A 227 28.39 8.18 -6.68
C ALA A 227 28.36 8.18 -8.23
N SER A 228 27.65 7.24 -8.85
CA SER A 228 27.46 7.22 -10.31
C SER A 228 26.74 8.46 -10.85
N TYR A 229 25.86 9.06 -10.04
CA TYR A 229 25.19 10.34 -10.33
C TYR A 229 26.03 11.57 -9.93
N GLY A 230 27.22 11.38 -9.34
CA GLY A 230 28.06 12.45 -8.81
C GLY A 230 27.64 12.98 -7.44
N CYS A 231 26.82 12.23 -6.71
CA CYS A 231 26.34 12.59 -5.38
C CYS A 231 27.07 11.79 -4.30
N ASP A 232 27.42 12.44 -3.19
CA ASP A 232 28.00 11.79 -2.00
C ASP A 232 26.94 11.70 -0.90
N ILE A 233 26.47 10.48 -0.62
CA ILE A 233 25.56 10.17 0.49
C ILE A 233 26.26 9.42 1.63
N SER A 234 27.58 9.39 1.64
CA SER A 234 28.37 8.76 2.71
C SER A 234 28.23 9.48 4.03
N LYS A 235 27.99 10.79 4.00
CA LYS A 235 27.86 11.71 5.14
C LYS A 235 26.45 12.27 5.24
N PRO A 236 26.07 12.88 6.39
CA PRO A 236 24.83 13.61 6.52
C PRO A 236 24.66 14.70 5.47
N ALA A 237 23.42 14.94 5.03
CA ALA A 237 23.09 16.04 4.13
C ALA A 237 23.35 17.40 4.79
N THR A 238 23.92 18.33 4.03
CA THR A 238 24.28 19.68 4.51
C THR A 238 23.17 20.72 4.27
N ASN A 239 22.26 20.45 3.36
CA ASN A 239 21.17 21.34 2.95
C ASN A 239 19.92 20.54 2.49
N VAL A 240 18.82 21.27 2.23
CA VAL A 240 17.54 20.67 1.88
C VAL A 240 17.59 19.90 0.55
N GLN A 241 18.33 20.37 -0.47
CA GLN A 241 18.46 19.69 -1.75
C GLN A 241 19.15 18.33 -1.56
N GLU A 242 20.26 18.30 -0.84
CA GLU A 242 20.98 17.05 -0.49
C GLU A 242 20.11 16.13 0.35
N ALA A 243 19.30 16.67 1.30
CA ALA A 243 18.39 15.86 2.12
C ALA A 243 17.31 15.17 1.29
N ILE A 244 16.71 15.88 0.33
CA ILE A 244 15.74 15.31 -0.62
C ILE A 244 16.42 14.26 -1.49
N GLN A 245 17.60 14.58 -2.06
CA GLN A 245 18.33 13.67 -2.95
C GLN A 245 18.75 12.38 -2.24
N ALA A 246 19.26 12.47 -1.02
CA ALA A 246 19.66 11.32 -0.23
C ALA A 246 18.47 10.44 0.16
N THR A 247 17.35 11.06 0.58
CA THR A 247 16.09 10.37 0.86
C THR A 247 15.59 9.64 -0.41
N TYR A 248 15.65 10.29 -1.56
CA TYR A 248 15.27 9.69 -2.84
C TYR A 248 16.17 8.53 -3.24
N PHE A 249 17.49 8.61 -3.05
CA PHE A 249 18.39 7.48 -3.34
C PHE A 249 18.13 6.29 -2.43
N GLY A 250 17.79 6.50 -1.15
CA GLY A 250 17.32 5.44 -0.28
C GLY A 250 16.08 4.74 -0.83
N TYR A 251 15.10 5.50 -1.29
CA TYR A 251 13.88 5.00 -1.94
C TYR A 251 14.18 4.31 -3.28
N LEU A 252 14.97 4.95 -4.14
CA LEU A 252 15.30 4.44 -5.47
C LEU A 252 16.04 3.10 -5.40
N SER A 253 16.91 2.90 -4.40
CA SER A 253 17.60 1.63 -4.19
C SER A 253 16.62 0.48 -3.93
N ALA A 254 15.59 0.72 -3.13
CA ALA A 254 14.52 -0.26 -2.87
C ALA A 254 13.73 -0.60 -4.14
N VAL A 255 13.38 0.42 -4.93
CA VAL A 255 12.65 0.26 -6.19
C VAL A 255 13.47 -0.48 -7.26
N LYS A 256 14.79 -0.28 -7.30
CA LYS A 256 15.69 -1.01 -8.21
C LYS A 256 15.88 -2.47 -7.79
N GLU A 257 15.76 -2.78 -6.51
CA GLU A 257 15.98 -4.11 -5.97
C GLU A 257 14.75 -5.00 -6.09
N GLN A 258 13.54 -4.48 -5.89
CA GLN A 258 12.33 -5.27 -5.93
C GLN A 258 11.13 -4.52 -6.48
N ASN A 259 10.17 -5.28 -7.06
CA ASN A 259 8.89 -4.79 -7.56
C ASN A 259 7.76 -5.07 -6.56
N GLY A 260 7.89 -4.56 -5.34
CA GLY A 260 6.88 -4.74 -4.29
C GLY A 260 5.48 -4.29 -4.70
N ALA A 261 4.49 -4.88 -4.07
CA ALA A 261 3.08 -4.52 -4.33
C ALA A 261 2.77 -3.07 -3.94
N ALA A 262 3.48 -2.53 -2.94
CA ALA A 262 3.38 -1.14 -2.51
C ALA A 262 4.78 -0.66 -2.08
N MET A 263 5.33 0.28 -2.82
CA MET A 263 6.64 0.88 -2.56
C MET A 263 6.43 2.28 -1.99
N SER A 264 5.91 2.36 -0.76
CA SER A 264 5.54 3.62 -0.11
C SER A 264 6.75 4.41 0.35
N LEU A 265 6.64 5.74 0.29
CA LEU A 265 7.71 6.65 0.68
C LEU A 265 7.76 6.86 2.21
N GLY A 266 6.59 6.98 2.84
CA GLY A 266 6.46 7.10 4.28
C GLY A 266 5.98 8.46 4.75
N ARG A 267 6.80 9.17 5.52
CA ARG A 267 6.54 10.49 6.09
C ARG A 267 7.80 11.33 5.98
N THR A 268 8.04 11.90 4.81
CA THR A 268 9.26 12.65 4.53
C THR A 268 9.08 14.15 4.68
N SER A 269 7.86 14.66 4.47
CA SER A 269 7.56 16.09 4.44
C SER A 269 7.99 16.83 5.71
N THR A 270 7.58 16.38 6.90
CA THR A 270 7.94 17.03 8.18
C THR A 270 9.44 16.99 8.43
N PHE A 271 10.13 15.92 8.00
CA PHE A 271 11.59 15.79 8.09
C PHE A 271 12.31 16.78 7.16
N ILE A 272 11.91 16.83 5.90
CA ILE A 272 12.51 17.74 4.91
C ILE A 272 12.26 19.20 5.29
N ASP A 273 11.13 19.52 5.93
CA ASP A 273 10.83 20.85 6.43
C ASP A 273 11.88 21.36 7.40
N CYS A 274 12.44 20.52 8.28
CA CYS A 274 13.50 20.92 9.20
C CYS A 274 14.70 21.53 8.46
N TYR A 275 15.11 20.92 7.35
CA TYR A 275 16.18 21.43 6.49
C TYR A 275 15.75 22.68 5.74
N ALA A 276 14.54 22.68 5.19
CA ALA A 276 14.02 23.80 4.40
C ALA A 276 13.92 25.10 5.23
N GLU A 277 13.35 25.03 6.43
CA GLU A 277 13.23 26.20 7.30
C GLU A 277 14.58 26.72 7.78
N ARG A 278 15.53 25.80 8.09
CA ARG A 278 16.91 26.20 8.40
C ARG A 278 17.56 26.94 7.22
N ASP A 279 17.44 26.41 6.03
CA ASP A 279 18.13 26.92 4.83
C ASP A 279 17.50 28.24 4.35
N LEU A 280 16.16 28.39 4.45
CA LEU A 280 15.47 29.67 4.23
C LEU A 280 15.94 30.74 5.21
N LYS A 281 15.99 30.39 6.50
CA LYS A 281 16.46 31.33 7.56
C LYS A 281 17.91 31.79 7.32
N ASN A 282 18.74 30.89 6.83
CA ASN A 282 20.16 31.20 6.52
C ASN A 282 20.34 31.89 5.17
N GLY A 283 19.31 32.02 4.33
CA GLY A 283 19.38 32.56 2.99
C GLY A 283 20.14 31.64 2.00
N THR A 284 20.25 30.33 2.31
CA THR A 284 20.91 29.35 1.44
C THR A 284 20.10 29.12 0.17
N PHE A 285 18.78 29.03 0.30
CA PHE A 285 17.84 28.87 -0.81
C PHE A 285 16.64 29.81 -0.65
N THR A 286 15.97 30.07 -1.78
CA THR A 286 14.70 30.81 -1.82
C THR A 286 13.52 29.83 -1.79
N GLU A 287 12.32 30.34 -1.51
CA GLU A 287 11.08 29.57 -1.53
C GLU A 287 10.85 28.90 -2.90
N GLU A 288 11.15 29.62 -3.99
CA GLU A 288 11.01 29.13 -5.36
C GLU A 288 11.96 27.95 -5.62
N GLN A 289 13.20 28.00 -5.14
CA GLN A 289 14.16 26.91 -5.28
C GLN A 289 13.73 25.67 -4.49
N ILE A 290 13.21 25.84 -3.28
CA ILE A 290 12.71 24.72 -2.46
C ILE A 290 11.52 24.04 -3.14
N GLN A 291 10.56 24.84 -3.69
CA GLN A 291 9.44 24.29 -4.44
C GLN A 291 9.93 23.54 -5.69
N GLU A 292 10.95 24.05 -6.41
CA GLU A 292 11.56 23.36 -7.54
C GLU A 292 12.13 21.99 -7.14
N PHE A 293 12.84 21.89 -6.02
CA PHE A 293 13.37 20.62 -5.54
C PHE A 293 12.25 19.60 -5.25
N ILE A 294 11.17 20.05 -4.62
CA ILE A 294 10.01 19.19 -4.34
C ILE A 294 9.29 18.78 -5.62
N ASP A 295 9.06 19.70 -6.55
CA ASP A 295 8.44 19.39 -7.84
C ASP A 295 9.27 18.34 -8.61
N HIS A 296 10.59 18.50 -8.67
CA HIS A 296 11.49 17.55 -9.33
C HIS A 296 11.50 16.19 -8.61
N PHE A 297 11.48 16.18 -7.28
CA PHE A 297 11.36 14.94 -6.51
C PHE A 297 10.05 14.19 -6.84
N ILE A 298 8.92 14.88 -6.84
CA ILE A 298 7.62 14.30 -7.18
C ILE A 298 7.60 13.80 -8.63
N MET A 299 8.22 14.52 -9.58
CA MET A 299 8.36 14.02 -10.95
C MET A 299 9.08 12.67 -11.01
N LYS A 300 10.16 12.51 -10.23
CA LYS A 300 10.90 11.24 -10.17
C LYS A 300 10.03 10.11 -9.65
N LEU A 301 9.25 10.35 -8.61
CA LEU A 301 8.31 9.36 -8.08
C LEU A 301 7.25 8.95 -9.12
N ARG A 302 6.75 9.90 -9.92
CA ARG A 302 5.79 9.62 -11.01
C ARG A 302 6.39 8.85 -12.18
N CYS A 303 7.71 8.84 -12.31
CA CYS A 303 8.43 8.10 -13.36
C CYS A 303 8.81 6.67 -12.98
N VAL A 304 8.59 6.26 -11.73
CA VAL A 304 8.86 4.88 -11.27
C VAL A 304 7.82 3.94 -11.85
N LYS A 305 8.28 2.92 -12.60
CA LYS A 305 7.40 1.95 -13.26
C LYS A 305 8.05 0.56 -13.29
N PHE A 306 7.23 -0.48 -13.05
CA PHE A 306 7.68 -1.87 -13.12
C PHE A 306 7.16 -2.58 -14.37
N ALA A 307 7.92 -3.60 -14.83
CA ALA A 307 7.44 -4.54 -15.82
C ALA A 307 6.48 -5.53 -15.15
N ARG A 308 5.18 -5.42 -15.44
CA ARG A 308 4.11 -6.25 -14.85
C ARG A 308 3.22 -6.84 -15.91
N THR A 309 2.54 -7.95 -15.57
CA THR A 309 1.59 -8.60 -16.48
C THR A 309 0.27 -7.84 -16.56
N PRO A 310 -0.47 -7.95 -17.70
CA PRO A 310 -1.81 -7.37 -17.80
C PRO A 310 -2.79 -7.85 -16.73
N GLU A 311 -2.67 -9.10 -16.26
CA GLU A 311 -3.50 -9.62 -15.17
C GLU A 311 -3.24 -8.89 -13.85
N TYR A 312 -1.97 -8.56 -13.55
CA TYR A 312 -1.63 -7.72 -12.40
C TYR A 312 -2.28 -6.34 -12.53
N ASN A 313 -2.18 -5.73 -13.72
CA ASN A 313 -2.75 -4.42 -13.97
C ASN A 313 -4.29 -4.41 -13.85
N GLN A 314 -4.98 -5.52 -14.18
CA GLN A 314 -6.43 -5.64 -13.96
C GLN A 314 -6.79 -5.64 -12.47
N ILE A 315 -6.00 -6.30 -11.62
CA ILE A 315 -6.23 -6.34 -10.18
C ILE A 315 -6.08 -4.95 -9.56
N PHE A 316 -5.12 -4.16 -10.04
CA PHE A 316 -4.78 -2.85 -9.48
C PHE A 316 -5.27 -1.65 -10.31
N ALA A 317 -6.10 -1.87 -11.34
CA ALA A 317 -6.63 -0.85 -12.24
C ALA A 317 -5.54 0.02 -12.89
N GLY A 318 -4.48 -0.61 -13.38
CA GLY A 318 -3.29 0.00 -13.95
C GLY A 318 -2.00 -0.62 -13.38
N ASP A 319 -0.90 0.10 -13.48
CA ASP A 319 0.39 -0.33 -12.96
C ASP A 319 0.96 0.57 -11.84
N PRO A 320 0.16 0.89 -10.81
CA PRO A 320 0.63 1.74 -9.72
C PRO A 320 1.76 1.07 -8.94
N VAL A 321 2.68 1.89 -8.45
CA VAL A 321 3.75 1.48 -7.54
C VAL A 321 3.31 1.66 -6.08
N TRP A 322 2.22 2.40 -5.86
CA TRP A 322 1.68 2.78 -4.55
C TRP A 322 2.72 3.55 -3.72
N VAL A 323 3.30 4.57 -4.34
CA VAL A 323 4.14 5.55 -3.64
C VAL A 323 3.24 6.39 -2.77
N THR A 324 3.22 6.13 -1.47
CA THR A 324 2.39 6.85 -0.50
C THR A 324 3.25 7.72 0.39
N GLU A 325 2.88 8.98 0.51
CA GLU A 325 3.48 9.94 1.42
C GLU A 325 2.42 10.43 2.41
N SER A 326 2.73 10.35 3.71
CA SER A 326 1.84 10.78 4.80
C SER A 326 2.20 12.20 5.24
N ILE A 327 1.23 13.10 5.24
CA ILE A 327 1.41 14.51 5.60
C ILE A 327 0.46 14.96 6.72
N GLY A 328 0.84 15.96 7.49
CA GLY A 328 0.04 16.48 8.61
C GLY A 328 0.08 15.58 9.85
N GLY A 329 -1.07 15.36 10.48
CA GLY A 329 -1.18 14.62 11.73
C GLY A 329 -0.85 15.44 12.98
N VAL A 330 -0.89 14.80 14.15
CA VAL A 330 -0.67 15.42 15.45
C VAL A 330 0.38 14.62 16.24
N GLY A 331 1.33 15.31 16.86
CA GLY A 331 2.33 14.72 17.72
C GLY A 331 1.73 14.19 19.05
N ILE A 332 2.42 13.25 19.67
CA ILE A 332 2.04 12.75 21.02
C ILE A 332 2.00 13.90 22.04
N ASP A 333 2.84 14.90 21.87
CA ASP A 333 2.88 16.11 22.70
C ASP A 333 1.71 17.09 22.46
N GLY A 334 0.86 16.78 21.48
CA GLY A 334 -0.33 17.55 21.15
C GLY A 334 -0.14 18.67 20.13
N ARG A 335 1.09 18.94 19.67
CA ARG A 335 1.34 19.87 18.58
C ARG A 335 0.91 19.22 17.26
N HIS A 336 0.25 19.95 16.38
CA HIS A 336 0.05 19.45 15.02
C HIS A 336 1.40 19.37 14.27
N MET A 337 1.50 18.45 13.33
CA MET A 337 2.71 18.23 12.54
C MET A 337 2.57 18.77 11.10
N VAL A 338 1.61 19.67 10.89
CA VAL A 338 1.51 20.44 9.66
C VAL A 338 2.64 21.46 9.63
N THR A 339 3.43 21.42 8.56
CA THR A 339 4.52 22.36 8.29
C THR A 339 4.31 23.01 6.92
N LYS A 340 5.10 24.01 6.56
CA LYS A 340 5.06 24.57 5.21
C LYS A 340 5.31 23.49 4.13
N MET A 341 6.10 22.47 4.43
CA MET A 341 6.35 21.37 3.51
C MET A 341 5.08 20.55 3.24
N SER A 342 4.13 20.48 4.17
CA SER A 342 2.83 19.84 3.93
C SER A 342 2.06 20.54 2.82
N PHE A 343 2.10 21.87 2.78
CA PHE A 343 1.53 22.66 1.70
C PHE A 343 2.29 22.50 0.39
N ARG A 344 3.65 22.51 0.41
CA ARG A 344 4.47 22.36 -0.80
C ARG A 344 4.24 21.01 -1.49
N TYR A 345 4.04 19.92 -0.72
CA TYR A 345 3.70 18.61 -1.30
C TYR A 345 2.34 18.62 -1.97
N LEU A 346 1.31 19.18 -1.32
CA LEU A 346 -0.01 19.33 -1.94
C LEU A 346 0.03 20.25 -3.17
N HIS A 347 0.85 21.29 -3.14
CA HIS A 347 1.00 22.25 -4.23
C HIS A 347 1.59 21.62 -5.50
N THR A 348 2.31 20.51 -5.39
CA THR A 348 2.76 19.77 -6.57
C THR A 348 1.61 19.27 -7.45
N LEU A 349 0.41 19.09 -6.88
CA LEU A 349 -0.80 18.76 -7.65
C LEU A 349 -1.30 19.94 -8.49
N GLU A 350 -1.02 21.18 -8.09
CA GLU A 350 -1.28 22.37 -8.91
C GLU A 350 -0.15 22.56 -9.94
N ASN A 351 1.13 22.44 -9.54
CA ASN A 351 2.28 22.67 -10.42
C ASN A 351 2.45 21.61 -11.52
N LEU A 352 2.17 20.33 -11.20
CA LEU A 352 2.36 19.18 -12.08
C LEU A 352 1.04 18.50 -12.50
N GLY A 353 -0.09 19.03 -12.04
CA GLY A 353 -1.41 18.47 -12.29
C GLY A 353 -1.75 17.22 -11.46
N ALA A 354 -3.02 16.86 -11.49
CA ALA A 354 -3.57 15.69 -10.81
C ALA A 354 -2.88 14.39 -11.21
N ALA A 355 -2.57 13.55 -10.24
CA ALA A 355 -1.97 12.24 -10.47
C ALA A 355 -2.32 11.29 -9.31
N PRO A 356 -2.43 9.98 -9.57
CA PRO A 356 -2.65 8.99 -8.51
C PRO A 356 -1.40 8.77 -7.65
N GLU A 357 -0.22 9.21 -8.10
CA GLU A 357 1.06 9.00 -7.42
C GLU A 357 1.92 10.28 -7.43
N PRO A 358 2.62 10.55 -6.31
CA PRO A 358 2.48 9.86 -5.03
C PRO A 358 1.06 10.00 -4.47
N ASN A 359 0.55 8.93 -3.82
CA ASN A 359 -0.69 9.03 -3.08
C ASN A 359 -0.42 9.89 -1.83
N LEU A 360 -0.87 11.14 -1.85
CA LEU A 360 -0.73 12.06 -0.73
C LEU A 360 -1.83 11.78 0.28
N THR A 361 -1.45 11.22 1.42
CA THR A 361 -2.35 10.86 2.51
C THR A 361 -2.26 11.88 3.63
N VAL A 362 -3.32 12.66 3.81
CA VAL A 362 -3.46 13.57 4.95
C VAL A 362 -3.83 12.75 6.19
N LEU A 363 -2.97 12.78 7.20
CA LEU A 363 -3.25 12.22 8.51
C LEU A 363 -4.18 13.19 9.24
N TRP A 364 -5.48 12.91 9.10
CA TRP A 364 -6.53 13.84 9.50
C TRP A 364 -6.82 13.81 10.99
N SER A 365 -6.94 15.00 11.57
CA SER A 365 -7.46 15.23 12.93
C SER A 365 -8.24 16.55 12.95
N THR A 366 -9.26 16.64 13.79
CA THR A 366 -9.96 17.90 14.06
C THR A 366 -9.02 18.99 14.60
N ARG A 367 -7.87 18.59 15.14
CA ARG A 367 -6.85 19.49 15.74
C ARG A 367 -5.89 20.10 14.72
N LEU A 368 -6.01 19.77 13.43
CA LEU A 368 -5.20 20.38 12.38
C LEU A 368 -5.60 21.86 12.18
N PRO A 369 -4.65 22.73 11.75
CA PRO A 369 -4.94 24.14 11.45
C PRO A 369 -6.05 24.30 10.42
N GLU A 370 -6.93 25.24 10.65
CA GLU A 370 -8.08 25.52 9.78
C GLU A 370 -7.67 25.89 8.35
N ALA A 371 -6.62 26.69 8.20
CA ALA A 371 -6.08 27.06 6.90
C ALA A 371 -5.61 25.81 6.11
N PHE A 372 -4.95 24.87 6.78
CA PHE A 372 -4.51 23.60 6.16
C PHE A 372 -5.68 22.73 5.74
N LYS A 373 -6.72 22.59 6.59
CA LYS A 373 -7.94 21.85 6.24
C LYS A 373 -8.61 22.42 4.99
N LYS A 374 -8.73 23.75 4.91
CA LYS A 374 -9.29 24.43 3.73
C LYS A 374 -8.46 24.18 2.48
N TYR A 375 -7.13 24.25 2.59
CA TYR A 375 -6.24 23.97 1.47
C TYR A 375 -6.34 22.50 1.01
N CYS A 376 -6.40 21.55 1.93
CA CYS A 376 -6.64 20.12 1.60
C CYS A 376 -7.96 19.95 0.85
N ALA A 377 -9.04 20.57 1.32
CA ALA A 377 -10.35 20.51 0.66
C ALA A 377 -10.30 21.11 -0.75
N LYS A 378 -9.68 22.29 -0.91
CA LYS A 378 -9.45 22.94 -2.21
C LYS A 378 -8.75 22.00 -3.19
N ILE A 379 -7.62 21.42 -2.79
CA ILE A 379 -6.84 20.51 -3.64
C ILE A 379 -7.63 19.22 -3.96
N SER A 380 -8.37 18.67 -2.99
CA SER A 380 -9.22 17.50 -3.21
C SER A 380 -10.31 17.76 -4.26
N ILE A 381 -10.96 18.92 -4.20
CA ILE A 381 -12.00 19.32 -5.17
C ILE A 381 -11.41 19.49 -6.57
N GLN A 382 -10.23 20.12 -6.66
CA GLN A 382 -9.59 20.40 -7.95
C GLN A 382 -9.00 19.18 -8.62
N THR A 383 -8.49 18.20 -7.84
CA THR A 383 -7.63 17.15 -8.38
C THR A 383 -8.12 15.71 -8.12
N SER A 384 -8.98 15.50 -7.11
CA SER A 384 -9.36 14.18 -6.61
C SER A 384 -8.14 13.26 -6.30
N SER A 385 -6.99 13.85 -5.92
CA SER A 385 -5.70 13.15 -5.77
C SER A 385 -5.20 13.11 -4.32
N VAL A 386 -6.08 13.39 -3.35
CA VAL A 386 -5.74 13.40 -1.92
C VAL A 386 -6.55 12.33 -1.21
N GLN A 387 -5.87 11.56 -0.35
CA GLN A 387 -6.48 10.58 0.56
C GLN A 387 -6.45 11.12 1.99
N TYR A 388 -7.39 10.68 2.80
CA TYR A 388 -7.46 11.03 4.22
C TYR A 388 -7.42 9.77 5.07
N GLU A 389 -6.66 9.82 6.19
CA GLU A 389 -6.56 8.75 7.17
C GLU A 389 -6.84 9.31 8.56
N ASN A 390 -7.58 8.61 9.40
CA ASN A 390 -7.93 9.08 10.74
C ASN A 390 -6.73 8.99 11.69
N ASP A 391 -6.00 10.10 11.86
CA ASP A 391 -4.81 10.19 12.72
C ASP A 391 -5.16 9.97 14.20
N ASP A 392 -6.31 10.44 14.66
CA ASP A 392 -6.70 10.30 16.07
C ASP A 392 -6.88 8.83 16.46
N LEU A 393 -7.30 7.98 15.52
CA LEU A 393 -7.39 6.54 15.71
C LEU A 393 -6.02 5.87 15.57
N MET A 394 -5.27 6.16 14.50
CA MET A 394 -3.99 5.51 14.18
C MET A 394 -2.89 5.88 15.18
N ARG A 395 -2.83 7.13 15.63
CA ARG A 395 -1.82 7.62 16.58
C ARG A 395 -1.85 6.88 17.93
N VAL A 396 -3.01 6.41 18.37
CA VAL A 396 -3.13 5.64 19.62
C VAL A 396 -2.29 4.36 19.57
N THR A 397 -2.21 3.71 18.41
CA THR A 397 -1.46 2.45 18.24
C THR A 397 -0.02 2.67 17.78
N HIS A 398 0.22 3.66 16.91
CA HIS A 398 1.52 3.80 16.22
C HIS A 398 2.35 5.00 16.67
N GLY A 399 1.83 5.84 17.58
CA GLY A 399 2.51 7.09 17.93
C GLY A 399 2.43 8.12 16.79
N ASP A 400 3.42 9.01 16.71
CA ASP A 400 3.43 10.14 15.79
C ASP A 400 4.43 10.05 14.63
N ASP A 401 5.21 8.96 14.55
CA ASP A 401 6.16 8.72 13.45
C ASP A 401 5.79 7.45 12.66
N TYR A 402 4.55 7.39 12.21
CA TYR A 402 4.07 6.33 11.34
C TYR A 402 3.80 6.86 9.94
N GLY A 403 3.79 5.96 8.97
CA GLY A 403 3.40 6.22 7.59
C GLY A 403 2.34 5.21 7.15
N ILE A 404 1.65 5.55 6.06
CA ILE A 404 0.70 4.66 5.42
C ILE A 404 1.39 3.92 4.28
N ALA A 405 1.35 2.60 4.32
CA ALA A 405 1.78 1.77 3.21
C ALA A 405 0.60 1.45 2.29
N CYS A 406 0.78 1.64 0.99
CA CYS A 406 -0.28 1.47 0.01
C CYS A 406 -1.41 2.50 0.23
N CYS A 407 -2.59 2.03 0.64
CA CYS A 407 -3.76 2.90 0.81
C CYS A 407 -4.19 3.08 2.27
N VAL A 408 -4.04 2.07 3.14
CA VAL A 408 -4.66 2.10 4.48
C VAL A 408 -3.81 1.49 5.60
N SER A 409 -2.68 0.85 5.28
CA SER A 409 -1.90 0.09 6.27
C SER A 409 -0.91 1.00 7.00
N SER A 410 -1.13 1.22 8.28
CA SER A 410 -0.25 2.04 9.11
C SER A 410 0.89 1.21 9.73
N MET A 411 2.08 1.82 9.80
CA MET A 411 3.24 1.25 10.50
C MET A 411 4.23 2.31 10.93
N VAL A 412 4.90 2.09 12.05
CA VAL A 412 5.98 2.97 12.54
C VAL A 412 7.19 2.81 11.62
N ILE A 413 7.61 3.93 11.03
CA ILE A 413 8.65 3.96 10.00
C ILE A 413 9.99 3.48 10.56
N GLY A 414 10.62 2.54 9.86
CA GLY A 414 11.91 1.96 10.25
C GLY A 414 11.88 1.03 11.46
N LYS A 415 10.70 0.75 12.05
CA LYS A 415 10.53 -0.14 13.21
C LYS A 415 9.56 -1.28 12.98
N GLN A 416 8.60 -1.06 12.10
CA GLN A 416 7.56 -2.03 11.78
C GLN A 416 7.53 -2.33 10.29
N MET A 417 7.11 -3.54 9.94
CA MET A 417 6.84 -3.95 8.57
C MET A 417 5.61 -4.84 8.53
N GLN A 418 5.04 -5.02 7.34
CA GLN A 418 3.95 -5.96 7.14
C GLN A 418 4.33 -7.07 6.17
N PHE A 419 4.06 -8.29 6.58
CA PHE A 419 3.94 -9.42 5.67
C PHE A 419 2.63 -9.25 4.88
N PHE A 420 2.75 -8.74 3.64
CA PHE A 420 1.60 -8.38 2.81
C PHE A 420 0.69 -9.59 2.54
N GLY A 421 -0.59 -9.41 2.84
CA GLY A 421 -1.62 -10.42 2.61
C GLY A 421 -2.41 -10.16 1.33
N ALA A 422 -2.98 -11.25 0.82
CA ALA A 422 -4.00 -11.27 -0.20
C ALA A 422 -5.38 -10.83 0.37
N ARG A 423 -6.46 -11.23 -0.29
CA ARG A 423 -7.83 -11.06 0.21
C ARG A 423 -8.59 -12.37 0.12
N ALA A 424 -9.27 -12.73 1.20
CA ALA A 424 -10.28 -13.78 1.19
C ALA A 424 -11.59 -13.23 0.59
N ASN A 425 -12.23 -13.99 -0.28
CA ASN A 425 -13.54 -13.63 -0.84
C ASN A 425 -14.64 -14.29 0.01
N LEU A 426 -15.16 -13.57 0.99
CA LEU A 426 -16.15 -14.12 1.93
C LEU A 426 -17.52 -14.36 1.27
N ALA A 427 -17.87 -13.64 0.19
CA ALA A 427 -19.10 -13.93 -0.55
C ALA A 427 -19.01 -15.27 -1.29
N LYS A 428 -17.84 -15.58 -1.86
CA LYS A 428 -17.60 -16.89 -2.49
C LYS A 428 -17.53 -18.01 -1.47
N CYS A 429 -16.95 -17.73 -0.29
CA CYS A 429 -16.97 -18.65 0.85
C CYS A 429 -18.41 -18.99 1.30
N LEU A 430 -19.32 -18.01 1.31
CA LEU A 430 -20.75 -18.25 1.59
C LEU A 430 -21.35 -19.20 0.54
N LEU A 431 -21.07 -19.00 -0.74
CA LEU A 431 -21.56 -19.89 -1.81
C LEU A 431 -20.99 -21.31 -1.68
N TYR A 432 -19.74 -21.45 -1.22
CA TYR A 432 -19.16 -22.76 -0.89
C TYR A 432 -19.90 -23.43 0.28
N ALA A 433 -20.24 -22.68 1.31
CA ALA A 433 -21.01 -23.22 2.43
C ALA A 433 -22.37 -23.76 1.97
N LEU A 434 -23.04 -23.03 1.07
CA LEU A 434 -24.33 -23.46 0.51
C LEU A 434 -24.18 -24.69 -0.39
N ASN A 435 -23.08 -24.85 -1.09
CA ASN A 435 -22.82 -25.92 -2.07
C ASN A 435 -21.89 -27.03 -1.56
N GLY A 436 -21.68 -27.15 -0.24
CA GLY A 436 -20.85 -28.23 0.33
C GLY A 436 -19.40 -28.22 -0.12
N GLY A 437 -18.81 -27.02 -0.31
CA GLY A 437 -17.41 -26.80 -0.73
C GLY A 437 -17.20 -26.82 -2.25
N VAL A 438 -18.25 -26.95 -3.05
CA VAL A 438 -18.16 -26.91 -4.51
C VAL A 438 -18.19 -25.46 -4.98
N ASP A 439 -17.26 -25.11 -5.87
CA ASP A 439 -17.20 -23.82 -6.54
C ASP A 439 -18.35 -23.68 -7.54
N GLU A 440 -19.20 -22.68 -7.36
CA GLU A 440 -20.44 -22.47 -8.11
C GLU A 440 -20.19 -22.07 -9.58
N VAL A 441 -18.99 -21.57 -9.90
CA VAL A 441 -18.60 -21.14 -11.25
C VAL A 441 -17.92 -22.25 -12.02
N THR A 442 -16.92 -22.92 -11.41
CA THR A 442 -16.11 -23.95 -12.06
C THR A 442 -16.64 -25.37 -11.86
N LYS A 443 -17.62 -25.55 -10.96
CA LYS A 443 -18.21 -26.85 -10.59
C LYS A 443 -17.22 -27.84 -9.98
N LYS A 444 -16.08 -27.33 -9.48
CA LYS A 444 -15.03 -28.17 -8.87
C LYS A 444 -15.14 -28.12 -7.34
N GLN A 445 -14.79 -29.22 -6.70
CA GLN A 445 -14.59 -29.24 -5.26
C GLN A 445 -13.36 -28.42 -4.91
N VAL A 446 -13.51 -27.32 -4.20
CA VAL A 446 -12.44 -26.41 -3.73
C VAL A 446 -12.34 -26.42 -2.23
N GLY A 447 -13.46 -26.20 -1.53
CA GLY A 447 -13.54 -26.34 -0.08
C GLY A 447 -13.64 -27.80 0.36
N PRO A 448 -13.60 -28.07 1.68
CA PRO A 448 -13.85 -29.42 2.21
C PRO A 448 -15.22 -29.92 1.78
N LYS A 449 -15.34 -31.23 1.59
CA LYS A 449 -16.63 -31.84 1.35
C LYS A 449 -17.48 -31.68 2.61
N TYR A 450 -18.54 -30.93 2.48
CA TYR A 450 -19.48 -30.65 3.55
C TYR A 450 -20.90 -30.93 3.07
N ARG A 451 -21.87 -31.02 4.02
CA ARG A 451 -23.28 -31.18 3.65
C ARG A 451 -23.79 -29.90 2.99
N PRO A 452 -24.23 -29.92 1.73
CA PRO A 452 -24.82 -28.75 1.11
C PRO A 452 -26.16 -28.43 1.79
N VAL A 453 -26.67 -27.21 1.56
CA VAL A 453 -28.05 -26.86 1.94
C VAL A 453 -29.00 -27.58 0.99
N THR A 454 -29.96 -28.31 1.52
CA THR A 454 -30.91 -29.14 0.73
C THR A 454 -32.33 -28.59 0.71
N GLY A 455 -32.67 -27.64 1.60
CA GLY A 455 -34.01 -27.07 1.70
C GLY A 455 -34.44 -26.27 0.45
N ASP A 456 -35.75 -26.18 0.23
CA ASP A 456 -36.34 -25.36 -0.82
C ASP A 456 -36.36 -23.86 -0.47
N VAL A 457 -36.14 -23.54 0.79
CA VAL A 457 -35.96 -22.19 1.33
C VAL A 457 -34.73 -22.23 2.23
N LEU A 458 -33.88 -21.22 2.16
CA LEU A 458 -32.71 -21.10 3.01
C LEU A 458 -33.14 -20.77 4.44
N ASP A 459 -32.67 -21.59 5.39
CA ASP A 459 -32.78 -21.33 6.82
C ASP A 459 -31.53 -20.62 7.33
N TYR A 460 -31.72 -19.53 8.09
CA TYR A 460 -30.62 -18.70 8.54
C TYR A 460 -29.64 -19.42 9.46
N ASP A 461 -30.14 -20.19 10.42
CA ASP A 461 -29.30 -20.86 11.41
C ASP A 461 -28.52 -22.02 10.76
N ASP A 462 -29.16 -22.78 9.85
CA ASP A 462 -28.46 -23.81 9.05
C ASP A 462 -27.37 -23.22 8.14
N VAL A 463 -27.66 -22.09 7.51
CA VAL A 463 -26.67 -21.39 6.68
C VAL A 463 -25.51 -20.88 7.52
N MET A 464 -25.78 -20.27 8.68
CA MET A 464 -24.74 -19.72 9.55
C MET A 464 -23.84 -20.81 10.15
N ASP A 465 -24.38 -21.96 10.52
CA ASP A 465 -23.61 -23.12 10.98
C ASP A 465 -22.57 -23.54 9.90
N LYS A 466 -23.06 -23.78 8.68
CA LYS A 466 -22.20 -24.17 7.55
C LYS A 466 -21.21 -23.09 7.13
N TYR A 467 -21.64 -21.84 7.17
CA TYR A 467 -20.80 -20.71 6.78
C TYR A 467 -19.67 -20.47 7.79
N THR A 468 -19.94 -20.64 9.06
CA THR A 468 -18.96 -20.53 10.13
C THR A 468 -17.85 -21.59 9.96
N ASP A 469 -18.22 -22.84 9.73
CA ASP A 469 -17.24 -23.91 9.46
C ASP A 469 -16.41 -23.65 8.19
N MET A 470 -17.05 -23.14 7.13
CA MET A 470 -16.38 -22.82 5.88
C MET A 470 -15.40 -21.62 6.03
N MET A 471 -15.76 -20.60 6.83
CA MET A 471 -14.87 -19.49 7.17
C MET A 471 -13.66 -19.94 7.98
N GLU A 472 -13.84 -20.84 8.96
CA GLU A 472 -12.72 -21.39 9.75
C GLU A 472 -11.73 -22.16 8.86
N TRP A 473 -12.24 -22.99 7.96
CA TRP A 473 -11.41 -23.66 6.95
C TRP A 473 -10.65 -22.64 6.08
N LEU A 474 -11.35 -21.64 5.54
CA LEU A 474 -10.74 -20.64 4.68
C LEU A 474 -9.67 -19.85 5.42
N ALA A 475 -9.90 -19.48 6.68
CA ALA A 475 -8.91 -18.78 7.51
C ALA A 475 -7.62 -19.62 7.66
N GLY A 476 -7.74 -20.93 7.88
CA GLY A 476 -6.60 -21.83 7.98
C GLY A 476 -5.82 -21.95 6.68
N VAL A 477 -6.48 -22.19 5.55
CA VAL A 477 -5.82 -22.29 4.24
C VAL A 477 -5.16 -20.94 3.88
N TYR A 478 -5.83 -19.84 4.14
CA TYR A 478 -5.35 -18.50 3.85
C TYR A 478 -4.06 -18.17 4.62
N VAL A 479 -4.06 -18.32 5.95
CA VAL A 479 -2.86 -18.08 6.78
C VAL A 479 -1.71 -18.99 6.37
N ASN A 480 -1.95 -20.28 6.17
CA ASN A 480 -0.90 -21.22 5.78
C ASN A 480 -0.34 -20.94 4.38
N THR A 481 -1.16 -20.47 3.44
CA THR A 481 -0.70 -20.04 2.11
C THR A 481 0.24 -18.82 2.24
N LEU A 482 -0.13 -17.84 3.05
CA LEU A 482 0.71 -16.66 3.31
C LEU A 482 2.01 -17.03 4.05
N ASN A 483 1.99 -17.98 4.99
CA ASN A 483 3.20 -18.47 5.65
C ASN A 483 4.23 -19.00 4.65
N ILE A 484 3.80 -19.79 3.67
CA ILE A 484 4.65 -20.26 2.59
C ILE A 484 5.24 -19.11 1.79
N ILE A 485 4.40 -18.14 1.39
CA ILE A 485 4.82 -17.01 0.58
C ILE A 485 5.88 -16.18 1.32
N HIS A 486 5.66 -15.85 2.59
CA HIS A 486 6.58 -15.00 3.34
C HIS A 486 7.89 -15.71 3.69
N TYR A 487 7.85 -17.03 3.94
CA TYR A 487 9.06 -17.82 4.03
C TYR A 487 9.88 -17.78 2.73
N MET A 488 9.21 -17.91 1.58
CA MET A 488 9.88 -17.91 0.28
C MET A 488 10.39 -16.52 -0.12
N HIS A 489 9.73 -15.44 0.32
CA HIS A 489 10.27 -14.09 0.19
C HIS A 489 11.59 -13.93 0.94
N ASP A 490 11.63 -14.25 2.22
CA ASP A 490 12.86 -14.16 3.02
C ASP A 490 14.00 -14.99 2.40
N LYS A 491 13.66 -16.12 1.78
CA LYS A 491 14.66 -17.03 1.22
C LYS A 491 15.19 -16.63 -0.16
N TYR A 492 14.35 -16.07 -1.03
CA TYR A 492 14.69 -15.87 -2.44
C TYR A 492 14.57 -14.41 -2.94
N CYS A 493 13.90 -13.56 -2.19
CA CYS A 493 13.59 -12.18 -2.59
C CYS A 493 13.57 -11.25 -1.36
N TYR A 494 14.59 -11.36 -0.48
CA TYR A 494 14.71 -10.53 0.73
C TYR A 494 14.94 -9.07 0.39
N GLU A 495 14.29 -8.18 1.10
CA GLU A 495 14.25 -6.73 0.84
C GLU A 495 15.41 -5.99 1.52
N ARG A 496 16.66 -6.27 1.11
CA ARG A 496 17.90 -5.81 1.73
C ARG A 496 17.97 -4.31 1.90
N ALA A 497 17.61 -3.55 0.85
CA ALA A 497 17.70 -2.09 0.83
C ALA A 497 16.74 -1.45 1.84
N GLN A 498 15.48 -1.91 1.89
CA GLN A 498 14.51 -1.39 2.82
C GLN A 498 14.83 -1.79 4.26
N MET A 499 15.22 -3.06 4.46
CA MET A 499 15.52 -3.58 5.80
C MET A 499 16.83 -3.03 6.37
N ALA A 500 17.78 -2.60 5.54
CA ALA A 500 18.97 -1.85 5.98
C ALA A 500 18.62 -0.52 6.66
N LEU A 501 17.46 0.04 6.35
CA LEU A 501 16.93 1.29 6.89
C LEU A 501 15.90 1.07 8.03
N HIS A 502 15.90 -0.14 8.62
CA HIS A 502 15.11 -0.48 9.82
C HIS A 502 16.01 -0.70 11.03
N ASP A 503 15.40 -0.64 12.21
CA ASP A 503 16.01 -1.12 13.44
C ASP A 503 16.31 -2.63 13.33
N ARG A 504 17.21 -3.16 14.18
CA ARG A 504 17.52 -4.59 14.19
C ARG A 504 16.30 -5.45 14.53
N ASP A 505 15.57 -5.06 15.56
CA ASP A 505 14.44 -5.80 16.11
C ASP A 505 13.14 -5.26 15.51
N VAL A 506 12.82 -5.70 14.30
CA VAL A 506 11.64 -5.24 13.56
C VAL A 506 10.39 -5.95 14.07
N TYR A 507 9.37 -5.17 14.44
CA TYR A 507 8.05 -5.71 14.72
C TYR A 507 7.31 -6.03 13.41
N ARG A 508 6.81 -7.27 13.30
CA ARG A 508 6.21 -7.76 12.07
C ARG A 508 4.70 -7.94 12.23
N TYR A 509 3.95 -7.28 11.37
CA TYR A 509 2.53 -7.54 11.19
C TYR A 509 2.35 -8.63 10.12
N PHE A 510 1.31 -9.44 10.31
CA PHE A 510 0.85 -10.41 9.33
C PHE A 510 -0.46 -9.89 8.75
N ALA A 511 -0.37 -9.14 7.65
CA ALA A 511 -1.52 -8.50 7.04
C ALA A 511 -2.40 -9.53 6.34
N THR A 512 -3.65 -9.57 6.73
CA THR A 512 -4.71 -10.32 6.07
C THR A 512 -5.78 -9.36 5.55
N GLY A 513 -6.86 -9.87 5.01
CA GLY A 513 -8.00 -9.06 4.63
C GLY A 513 -9.06 -9.86 3.90
N PHE A 514 -10.24 -9.26 3.77
CA PHE A 514 -11.29 -9.86 2.99
C PHE A 514 -12.05 -8.83 2.13
N ALA A 515 -12.74 -9.35 1.12
CA ALA A 515 -13.63 -8.63 0.24
C ALA A 515 -15.05 -9.20 0.34
N GLY A 516 -16.05 -8.36 0.06
CA GLY A 516 -17.45 -8.77 -0.03
C GLY A 516 -18.27 -8.51 1.24
N LEU A 517 -17.82 -7.61 2.13
CA LEU A 517 -18.53 -7.28 3.37
C LEU A 517 -20.02 -7.00 3.11
N SER A 518 -20.35 -6.02 2.28
CA SER A 518 -21.72 -5.63 2.00
C SER A 518 -22.53 -6.72 1.28
N VAL A 519 -21.90 -7.47 0.37
CA VAL A 519 -22.55 -8.58 -0.34
C VAL A 519 -22.96 -9.70 0.63
N VAL A 520 -22.06 -10.07 1.53
CA VAL A 520 -22.35 -11.11 2.55
C VAL A 520 -23.39 -10.61 3.55
N THR A 521 -23.22 -9.38 4.03
CA THR A 521 -24.15 -8.78 4.99
C THR A 521 -25.57 -8.75 4.42
N ASP A 522 -25.75 -8.22 3.22
CA ASP A 522 -27.06 -8.15 2.57
C ASP A 522 -27.61 -9.54 2.25
N SER A 523 -26.76 -10.50 1.85
CA SER A 523 -27.16 -11.89 1.61
C SER A 523 -27.67 -12.56 2.88
N LEU A 524 -26.98 -12.39 4.01
CA LEU A 524 -27.40 -12.91 5.31
C LEU A 524 -28.67 -12.20 5.82
N CYS A 525 -28.82 -10.91 5.56
CA CYS A 525 -30.05 -10.18 5.84
C CYS A 525 -31.24 -10.72 5.01
N ALA A 526 -31.01 -10.97 3.72
CA ALA A 526 -32.02 -11.54 2.85
C ALA A 526 -32.47 -12.93 3.36
N ILE A 527 -31.53 -13.79 3.72
CA ILE A 527 -31.84 -15.13 4.27
C ILE A 527 -32.59 -15.04 5.62
N LYS A 528 -32.26 -14.07 6.46
CA LYS A 528 -32.81 -13.93 7.81
C LYS A 528 -34.19 -13.26 7.84
N TYR A 529 -34.44 -12.27 6.98
CA TYR A 529 -35.59 -11.39 7.07
C TYR A 529 -36.55 -11.48 5.88
N ALA A 530 -36.13 -12.14 4.79
CA ALA A 530 -36.99 -12.39 3.62
C ALA A 530 -37.08 -13.89 3.35
N THR A 531 -37.68 -14.27 2.23
CA THR A 531 -37.76 -15.67 1.77
C THR A 531 -36.80 -15.84 0.61
N VAL A 532 -35.76 -16.66 0.77
CA VAL A 532 -34.76 -16.95 -0.25
C VAL A 532 -34.88 -18.42 -0.70
N LYS A 533 -35.24 -18.65 -1.95
CA LYS A 533 -35.28 -19.96 -2.58
C LYS A 533 -34.05 -20.18 -3.45
N PRO A 534 -33.22 -21.20 -3.20
CA PRO A 534 -32.10 -21.53 -4.04
C PRO A 534 -32.56 -22.18 -5.35
N ILE A 535 -31.99 -21.75 -6.46
CA ILE A 535 -32.17 -22.34 -7.79
C ILE A 535 -30.96 -23.21 -8.08
N ARG A 536 -31.20 -24.51 -8.30
CA ARG A 536 -30.16 -25.51 -8.54
C ARG A 536 -30.10 -25.90 -10.02
N ASP A 537 -28.90 -26.19 -10.49
CA ASP A 537 -28.68 -26.79 -11.81
C ASP A 537 -28.90 -28.32 -11.78
N GLU A 538 -28.62 -28.99 -12.93
CA GLU A 538 -28.78 -30.43 -13.11
C GLU A 538 -27.90 -31.28 -12.16
N ASP A 539 -26.78 -30.71 -11.70
CA ASP A 539 -25.86 -31.34 -10.77
C ASP A 539 -26.25 -31.08 -9.28
N GLY A 540 -27.35 -30.34 -9.06
CA GLY A 540 -27.81 -29.94 -7.73
C GLY A 540 -27.05 -28.77 -7.10
N ILE A 541 -26.19 -28.11 -7.86
CA ILE A 541 -25.42 -26.94 -7.40
C ILE A 541 -26.30 -25.71 -7.45
N ILE A 542 -26.32 -24.94 -6.37
CA ILE A 542 -27.03 -23.66 -6.30
C ILE A 542 -26.30 -22.65 -7.20
N VAL A 543 -26.99 -22.14 -8.21
CA VAL A 543 -26.46 -21.23 -9.21
C VAL A 543 -27.17 -19.88 -9.24
N ASP A 544 -28.37 -19.78 -8.66
CA ASP A 544 -29.14 -18.54 -8.52
C ASP A 544 -30.07 -18.57 -7.32
N PHE A 545 -30.74 -17.47 -7.06
CA PHE A 545 -31.66 -17.29 -5.93
C PHE A 545 -32.88 -16.48 -6.36
N GLU A 546 -34.06 -16.91 -5.87
CA GLU A 546 -35.29 -16.13 -5.90
C GLU A 546 -35.54 -15.58 -4.49
N THR A 547 -35.43 -14.25 -4.35
CA THR A 547 -35.59 -13.57 -3.04
C THR A 547 -36.88 -12.76 -3.06
N THR A 548 -37.77 -13.05 -2.13
CA THR A 548 -39.09 -12.41 -2.01
C THR A 548 -39.26 -11.83 -0.62
N GLY A 549 -39.73 -10.60 -0.55
CA GLY A 549 -39.86 -9.83 0.69
C GLY A 549 -38.81 -8.76 0.84
N ASP A 550 -38.99 -7.84 1.77
CA ASP A 550 -38.04 -6.80 2.08
C ASP A 550 -37.09 -7.21 3.21
N PHE A 551 -35.87 -6.72 3.19
CA PHE A 551 -34.85 -6.99 4.20
C PHE A 551 -33.95 -5.77 4.40
N PRO A 552 -33.38 -5.60 5.60
CA PRO A 552 -32.44 -4.49 5.86
C PRO A 552 -31.18 -4.63 4.99
N LYS A 553 -30.69 -3.50 4.50
CA LYS A 553 -29.47 -3.43 3.66
C LYS A 553 -28.43 -2.60 4.36
N TYR A 554 -27.19 -3.06 4.30
CA TYR A 554 -26.05 -2.37 4.86
C TYR A 554 -25.86 -0.98 4.22
N GLY A 555 -25.52 0.01 5.04
CA GLY A 555 -25.35 1.40 4.61
C GLY A 555 -26.57 2.29 4.84
N ASN A 556 -27.50 1.89 5.68
CA ASN A 556 -28.73 2.65 5.99
C ASN A 556 -28.90 2.96 7.49
N ASP A 557 -27.82 2.82 8.28
CA ASP A 557 -27.84 2.98 9.74
C ASP A 557 -28.89 2.07 10.41
N ASP A 558 -29.06 0.86 9.88
CA ASP A 558 -29.96 -0.16 10.40
C ASP A 558 -29.18 -1.20 11.20
N ASP A 559 -29.34 -1.19 12.50
CA ASP A 559 -28.61 -2.06 13.43
C ASP A 559 -28.78 -3.56 13.12
N ARG A 560 -29.84 -3.97 12.44
CA ARG A 560 -30.04 -5.36 12.01
C ARG A 560 -29.02 -5.81 10.98
N ALA A 561 -28.67 -4.93 10.03
CA ALA A 561 -27.65 -5.16 9.03
C ALA A 561 -26.26 -4.83 9.58
N ASP A 562 -26.10 -3.69 10.24
CA ASP A 562 -24.82 -3.21 10.75
C ASP A 562 -24.21 -4.21 11.77
N LYS A 563 -25.04 -4.84 12.62
CA LYS A 563 -24.59 -5.90 13.54
C LYS A 563 -24.07 -7.12 12.79
N ILE A 564 -24.69 -7.56 11.71
CA ILE A 564 -24.19 -8.68 10.90
C ILE A 564 -22.84 -8.34 10.29
N ALA A 565 -22.68 -7.12 9.76
CA ALA A 565 -21.40 -6.64 9.22
C ALA A 565 -20.30 -6.60 10.30
N HIS A 566 -20.62 -6.07 11.48
CA HIS A 566 -19.70 -6.03 12.62
C HIS A 566 -19.27 -7.44 13.04
N ASP A 567 -20.23 -8.35 13.26
CA ASP A 567 -19.98 -9.72 13.72
C ASP A 567 -19.16 -10.51 12.71
N LEU A 568 -19.33 -10.26 11.41
CA LEU A 568 -18.55 -10.88 10.34
C LEU A 568 -17.07 -10.49 10.42
N VAL A 569 -16.78 -9.20 10.59
CA VAL A 569 -15.40 -8.70 10.74
C VAL A 569 -14.75 -9.29 11.99
N GLU A 570 -15.41 -9.20 13.12
CA GLU A 570 -14.91 -9.69 14.40
C GLU A 570 -14.65 -11.21 14.37
N THR A 571 -15.62 -11.98 13.83
CA THR A 571 -15.55 -13.44 13.80
C THR A 571 -14.41 -13.91 12.89
N PHE A 572 -14.28 -13.36 11.68
CA PHE A 572 -13.23 -13.78 10.77
C PHE A 572 -11.84 -13.42 11.30
N MET A 573 -11.68 -12.26 11.95
CA MET A 573 -10.42 -11.91 12.61
C MET A 573 -10.07 -12.87 13.75
N LYS A 574 -11.05 -13.28 14.57
CA LYS A 574 -10.83 -14.27 15.61
C LYS A 574 -10.39 -15.62 15.05
N MET A 575 -10.92 -16.03 13.90
CA MET A 575 -10.52 -17.26 13.21
C MET A 575 -9.07 -17.16 12.71
N LEU A 576 -8.71 -16.07 12.04
CA LEU A 576 -7.34 -15.84 11.56
C LEU A 576 -6.30 -15.90 12.68
N ARG A 577 -6.61 -15.33 13.85
CA ARG A 577 -5.72 -15.28 15.03
C ARG A 577 -5.48 -16.65 15.70
N ARG A 578 -6.22 -17.69 15.35
CA ARG A 578 -6.02 -19.06 15.88
C ARG A 578 -4.85 -19.78 15.24
N HIS A 579 -4.37 -19.31 14.11
CA HIS A 579 -3.35 -19.99 13.32
C HIS A 579 -1.96 -19.39 13.57
N HIS A 580 -0.95 -20.25 13.56
CA HIS A 580 0.45 -19.83 13.63
C HIS A 580 0.83 -19.00 12.38
N THR A 581 1.53 -17.91 12.59
CA THR A 581 2.00 -17.02 11.54
C THR A 581 3.52 -17.08 11.42
N TYR A 582 4.03 -16.89 10.20
CA TYR A 582 5.46 -16.91 9.92
C TYR A 582 6.21 -15.88 10.79
N ARG A 583 7.28 -16.31 11.47
CA ARG A 583 8.11 -15.51 12.40
C ARG A 583 7.28 -14.89 13.55
N ASP A 584 6.28 -15.59 14.02
CA ASP A 584 5.37 -15.12 15.11
C ASP A 584 4.84 -13.70 14.90
N SER A 585 4.62 -13.32 13.63
CA SER A 585 4.13 -12.01 13.26
C SER A 585 2.69 -11.78 13.72
N PHE A 586 2.37 -10.55 14.13
CA PHE A 586 1.05 -10.23 14.68
C PHE A 586 -0.02 -10.13 13.60
N PRO A 587 -1.08 -10.96 13.64
CA PRO A 587 -2.14 -10.93 12.63
C PRO A 587 -2.94 -9.63 12.68
N THR A 588 -3.01 -8.94 11.53
CA THR A 588 -3.90 -7.81 11.27
C THR A 588 -4.84 -8.13 10.11
N MET A 589 -5.91 -7.38 9.96
CA MET A 589 -6.87 -7.56 8.89
C MET A 589 -7.32 -6.22 8.33
N SER A 590 -7.61 -6.19 7.03
CA SER A 590 -8.26 -5.06 6.37
C SER A 590 -9.60 -5.46 5.76
N VAL A 591 -10.52 -4.51 5.71
CA VAL A 591 -11.74 -4.59 4.90
C VAL A 591 -11.50 -3.72 3.67
N LEU A 592 -10.99 -4.33 2.60
CA LEU A 592 -10.48 -3.61 1.44
C LEU A 592 -10.53 -4.49 0.18
N THR A 593 -11.09 -3.97 -0.91
CA THR A 593 -11.03 -4.63 -2.23
C THR A 593 -9.86 -4.12 -3.08
N ILE A 594 -9.19 -3.05 -2.65
CA ILE A 594 -8.33 -2.26 -3.52
C ILE A 594 -9.16 -1.81 -4.74
N THR A 595 -8.66 -1.96 -5.95
CA THR A 595 -9.38 -1.76 -7.21
C THR A 595 -9.92 -3.07 -7.81
N SER A 596 -9.88 -4.16 -7.03
CA SER A 596 -10.21 -5.52 -7.52
C SER A 596 -11.68 -5.89 -7.42
N ASN A 597 -12.55 -4.96 -7.03
CA ASN A 597 -14.00 -5.18 -6.88
C ASN A 597 -14.66 -5.77 -8.14
N VAL A 598 -14.21 -5.38 -9.33
CA VAL A 598 -14.67 -5.95 -10.61
C VAL A 598 -14.25 -7.42 -10.75
N THR A 599 -13.00 -7.73 -10.40
CA THR A 599 -12.46 -9.10 -10.45
C THR A 599 -13.23 -10.03 -9.50
N TYR A 600 -13.52 -9.59 -8.28
CA TYR A 600 -14.36 -10.36 -7.34
C TYR A 600 -15.76 -10.58 -7.90
N GLY A 601 -16.38 -9.56 -8.50
CA GLY A 601 -17.70 -9.67 -9.12
C GLY A 601 -17.75 -10.70 -10.25
N LYS A 602 -16.73 -10.74 -11.09
CA LYS A 602 -16.60 -11.72 -12.19
C LYS A 602 -16.39 -13.15 -11.68
N ALA A 603 -15.61 -13.31 -10.61
CA ALA A 603 -15.25 -14.62 -10.07
C ALA A 603 -16.33 -15.23 -9.17
N THR A 604 -17.32 -14.45 -8.71
CA THR A 604 -18.36 -14.88 -7.75
C THR A 604 -19.71 -15.04 -8.46
N GLY A 605 -20.36 -16.16 -8.26
CA GLY A 605 -21.70 -16.46 -8.76
C GLY A 605 -22.79 -15.50 -8.26
N ASN A 606 -24.05 -15.77 -8.57
CA ASN A 606 -25.18 -15.01 -8.05
C ASN A 606 -25.28 -15.18 -6.54
N THR A 607 -25.75 -14.15 -5.83
CA THR A 607 -25.82 -14.15 -4.36
C THR A 607 -27.24 -13.89 -3.85
N PRO A 608 -27.59 -14.35 -2.63
CA PRO A 608 -28.96 -14.28 -2.07
C PRO A 608 -29.54 -12.86 -1.99
N ASP A 609 -28.69 -11.84 -1.90
CA ASP A 609 -29.07 -10.43 -1.89
C ASP A 609 -29.54 -9.89 -3.25
N GLY A 610 -29.51 -10.72 -4.28
CA GLY A 610 -29.92 -10.38 -5.65
C GLY A 610 -28.79 -9.91 -6.57
N ARG A 611 -27.53 -9.78 -6.09
CA ARG A 611 -26.38 -9.48 -6.95
C ARG A 611 -26.15 -10.60 -7.96
N LYS A 612 -25.97 -10.26 -9.22
CA LYS A 612 -25.69 -11.23 -10.30
C LYS A 612 -24.21 -11.35 -10.61
N LYS A 613 -23.78 -12.52 -11.08
CA LYS A 613 -22.40 -12.78 -11.56
C LYS A 613 -21.99 -11.70 -12.56
N GLY A 614 -20.79 -11.16 -12.39
CA GLY A 614 -20.27 -10.08 -13.22
C GLY A 614 -20.54 -8.67 -12.68
N GLN A 615 -21.52 -8.49 -11.80
CA GLN A 615 -21.69 -7.23 -11.08
C GLN A 615 -20.55 -7.04 -10.07
N PRO A 616 -19.83 -5.90 -10.10
CA PRO A 616 -18.76 -5.63 -9.16
C PRO A 616 -19.22 -5.71 -7.70
N PHE A 617 -18.30 -6.06 -6.80
CA PHE A 617 -18.51 -5.82 -5.37
C PHE A 617 -18.43 -4.33 -5.08
N ALA A 618 -18.99 -3.89 -3.96
CA ALA A 618 -18.67 -2.57 -3.44
C ALA A 618 -17.20 -2.49 -3.01
N PRO A 619 -16.52 -1.35 -3.20
CA PRO A 619 -15.14 -1.17 -2.73
C PRO A 619 -15.09 -1.21 -1.20
N GLY A 620 -14.17 -1.99 -0.64
CA GLY A 620 -13.91 -2.03 0.80
C GLY A 620 -15.15 -2.26 1.65
N ALA A 621 -15.39 -1.34 2.56
CA ALA A 621 -16.54 -1.36 3.47
C ALA A 621 -17.76 -0.58 2.96
N ASN A 622 -17.74 -0.13 1.71
CA ASN A 622 -18.88 0.57 1.13
C ASN A 622 -20.13 -0.32 1.05
N PRO A 623 -21.32 0.26 1.18
CA PRO A 623 -22.57 -0.39 0.79
C PRO A 623 -22.55 -0.76 -0.70
N MET A 624 -23.31 -1.76 -1.09
CA MET A 624 -23.53 -2.07 -2.50
C MET A 624 -24.23 -0.89 -3.20
N HIS A 625 -23.79 -0.61 -4.42
CA HIS A 625 -24.27 0.52 -5.19
C HIS A 625 -25.82 0.60 -5.25
N GLY A 626 -26.35 1.75 -4.89
CA GLY A 626 -27.78 2.04 -4.91
C GLY A 626 -28.58 1.41 -3.76
N ARG A 627 -27.92 0.84 -2.74
CA ARG A 627 -28.62 0.25 -1.58
C ARG A 627 -28.63 1.14 -0.35
N ASP A 628 -27.76 2.12 -0.27
CA ASP A 628 -27.67 3.15 0.76
C ASP A 628 -28.67 4.29 0.50
N THR A 629 -29.96 3.97 0.69
CA THR A 629 -31.07 4.86 0.30
C THR A 629 -31.42 5.92 1.36
N HIS A 630 -30.84 5.84 2.57
CA HIS A 630 -31.09 6.78 3.67
C HIS A 630 -30.12 7.96 3.69
N GLY A 631 -29.29 8.10 2.64
CA GLY A 631 -28.41 9.24 2.46
C GLY A 631 -27.01 9.04 3.05
N ALA A 632 -26.14 10.02 2.79
CA ALA A 632 -24.70 9.94 3.07
C ALA A 632 -24.37 9.69 4.55
N VAL A 633 -25.05 10.38 5.46
CA VAL A 633 -24.80 10.26 6.90
C VAL A 633 -25.11 8.85 7.39
N ALA A 634 -26.22 8.25 6.96
CA ALA A 634 -26.59 6.89 7.32
C ALA A 634 -25.58 5.87 6.74
N SER A 635 -25.10 6.10 5.50
CA SER A 635 -24.07 5.26 4.88
C SER A 635 -22.77 5.27 5.70
N LEU A 636 -22.30 6.45 6.09
CA LEU A 636 -21.11 6.61 6.91
C LEU A 636 -21.30 6.08 8.34
N ALA A 637 -22.49 6.25 8.93
CA ALA A 637 -22.83 5.71 10.25
C ALA A 637 -22.71 4.18 10.28
N SER A 638 -23.23 3.48 9.27
CA SER A 638 -23.06 2.01 9.17
C SER A 638 -21.59 1.60 9.13
N VAL A 639 -20.76 2.30 8.34
CA VAL A 639 -19.31 2.03 8.27
C VAL A 639 -18.62 2.29 9.61
N SER A 640 -19.00 3.35 10.31
CA SER A 640 -18.38 3.73 11.60
C SER A 640 -18.64 2.72 12.73
N LYS A 641 -19.67 1.89 12.62
CA LYS A 641 -19.98 0.82 13.57
C LYS A 641 -19.12 -0.43 13.42
N LEU A 642 -18.29 -0.53 12.37
CA LEU A 642 -17.40 -1.68 12.19
C LEU A 642 -16.34 -1.73 13.30
N PRO A 643 -15.83 -2.94 13.67
CA PRO A 643 -14.86 -3.07 14.75
C PRO A 643 -13.44 -2.70 14.26
N PHE A 644 -13.12 -1.41 14.18
CA PHE A 644 -11.82 -0.89 13.70
C PHE A 644 -10.62 -1.47 14.45
N LYS A 645 -10.77 -1.74 15.76
CA LYS A 645 -9.72 -2.39 16.56
C LYS A 645 -9.36 -3.81 16.11
N ASP A 646 -10.26 -4.49 15.40
CA ASP A 646 -10.04 -5.83 14.84
C ASP A 646 -9.56 -5.78 13.40
N ALA A 647 -9.78 -4.66 12.70
CA ALA A 647 -9.33 -4.42 11.34
C ALA A 647 -8.18 -3.39 11.30
N GLN A 648 -7.11 -3.66 12.05
CA GLN A 648 -5.97 -2.75 12.24
C GLN A 648 -5.15 -2.48 10.95
N ASP A 649 -5.34 -3.27 9.91
CA ASP A 649 -4.75 -3.06 8.59
C ASP A 649 -5.62 -2.14 7.70
N GLY A 650 -6.63 -1.52 8.27
CA GLY A 650 -7.47 -0.47 7.72
C GLY A 650 -8.81 -0.92 7.16
N ILE A 651 -9.78 -0.02 7.25
CA ILE A 651 -11.11 -0.15 6.66
C ILE A 651 -11.25 0.96 5.61
N SER A 652 -11.37 0.56 4.35
CA SER A 652 -11.49 1.50 3.24
C SER A 652 -12.95 1.85 2.99
N ASN A 653 -13.25 3.13 2.94
CA ASN A 653 -14.54 3.65 2.49
C ASN A 653 -14.31 4.72 1.40
N THR A 654 -14.87 4.51 0.22
CA THR A 654 -14.79 5.47 -0.89
C THR A 654 -16.09 6.24 -0.97
N PHE A 655 -16.04 7.54 -0.77
CA PHE A 655 -17.20 8.40 -0.80
C PHE A 655 -17.05 9.44 -1.91
N THR A 656 -18.08 9.57 -2.76
CA THR A 656 -18.09 10.57 -3.85
C THR A 656 -19.01 11.72 -3.46
N ILE A 657 -18.45 12.92 -3.40
CA ILE A 657 -19.18 14.16 -3.15
C ILE A 657 -19.18 14.97 -4.45
N ILE A 658 -20.36 15.45 -4.85
CA ILE A 658 -20.50 16.43 -5.92
C ILE A 658 -20.51 17.79 -5.26
N PRO A 659 -19.49 18.66 -5.48
CA PRO A 659 -19.37 19.93 -4.76
C PRO A 659 -20.63 20.81 -4.85
N GLY A 660 -21.27 20.89 -6.01
CA GLY A 660 -22.54 21.63 -6.19
C GLY A 660 -23.73 21.13 -5.36
N ALA A 661 -23.68 19.89 -4.83
CA ALA A 661 -24.71 19.40 -3.92
C ALA A 661 -24.54 19.91 -2.48
N LEU A 662 -23.36 20.44 -2.13
CA LEU A 662 -23.04 20.97 -0.80
C LEU A 662 -23.22 22.49 -0.70
N GLY A 663 -23.55 23.16 -1.78
CA GLY A 663 -23.77 24.61 -1.79
C GLY A 663 -23.42 25.26 -3.13
N LYS A 664 -23.43 26.58 -3.18
CA LYS A 664 -22.97 27.34 -4.34
C LYS A 664 -21.45 27.32 -4.41
N GLU A 665 -20.87 27.47 -5.62
CA GLU A 665 -19.40 27.35 -5.84
C GLU A 665 -18.55 28.18 -4.88
N ASP A 666 -19.00 29.39 -4.56
CA ASP A 666 -18.34 30.32 -3.63
C ASP A 666 -18.46 29.91 -2.14
N GLN A 667 -19.39 29.04 -1.78
CA GLN A 667 -19.61 28.54 -0.42
C GLN A 667 -18.89 27.20 -0.18
N VAL A 668 -18.62 26.41 -1.22
CA VAL A 668 -17.90 25.14 -1.12
C VAL A 668 -16.46 25.35 -0.62
N PHE A 669 -15.87 26.50 -0.93
CA PHE A 669 -14.53 26.87 -0.44
C PHE A 669 -14.53 27.46 0.98
N ALA A 670 -15.68 27.72 1.59
CA ALA A 670 -15.80 28.35 2.89
C ALA A 670 -15.72 27.40 4.09
N GLY A 671 -15.39 26.13 3.87
CA GLY A 671 -15.09 25.20 4.97
C GLY A 671 -16.27 24.40 5.50
N ASP A 672 -17.41 24.38 4.82
CA ASP A 672 -18.59 23.59 5.21
C ASP A 672 -18.46 22.07 4.90
N ILE A 673 -17.29 21.63 4.40
CA ILE A 673 -16.92 20.21 4.36
C ILE A 673 -16.16 19.87 5.65
N GLU A 674 -16.73 20.11 6.80
CA GLU A 674 -16.49 19.27 7.96
C GLU A 674 -17.23 17.95 7.74
N LEU A 675 -16.65 17.09 6.93
CA LEU A 675 -16.92 15.67 7.07
C LEU A 675 -16.46 15.32 8.48
N ASP A 676 -17.42 15.12 9.37
CA ASP A 676 -17.14 14.69 10.73
C ASP A 676 -16.64 13.24 10.67
N LEU A 677 -15.36 13.10 10.29
CA LEU A 677 -14.64 11.83 10.28
C LEU A 677 -14.41 11.29 11.69
N ASN A 678 -14.94 11.99 12.71
CA ASN A 678 -14.86 11.59 14.11
C ASN A 678 -16.11 10.84 14.61
N LYS A 679 -17.08 10.59 13.74
CA LYS A 679 -18.21 9.71 14.06
C LYS A 679 -18.07 8.36 13.44
#